data_4b376090184f288a735f0e51b97992df
#
_entry.id   4b376090184f288a735f0e51b97992df
#
_cell.length_a   1.000
_cell.length_b   1.000
_cell.length_c   1.000
_cell.angle_alpha   90.00
_cell.angle_beta   90.00
_cell.angle_gamma   90.00
#
_symmetry.space_group_name_H-M   'P 1'
#
loop_
_entity.id
_entity.type
_entity.pdbx_description
1 polymer ?
#
loop_
_entity_poly.entity_id
_entity_poly.type
_entity_poly.pdbx_seq_one_letter_code
_entity_poly.pdbx_strand_id
1 'polypeptide(L)'
;MQNKPSNDQHKSIYYRLRRSGPHERLSARLRHFSFGAAVFFVVAAAGIVTHSLYNIQIKQGATFRQYAAQQQLLDSTIQATRGEIYDASGITLASTSVVWTIWADPSYSTALFTSQTVEETGEAVKTVDETTLADVSRQLTLRLLSGDGESLDSVDTSSAEYQTQYQTVHDALAKNGSSYQVLATKVNNAVKLSIEKYISEYNKNHAKAKTLEDGTVIKKGRVSVSSSKSFQRDYPYGAFAASVLGFCNGDGEGFYGLEKSYNDTLAGVNGRTITLRNAYGNAIADANATTYAAKDGSNLVLSLDVNVQEVVERYLNEAIYANTVENRGAAIVMNVKTGAILAMASKPDFDPNAPLDFSENLAYLNEQVNAEPEIYTIYKKDANGNYLRDEQGKKIPEEEPDYTGTYRDIQWKNKTITELYYPGSVFKVITAAMGVDSGKATYYTTFNCSGAYGVAKETYHCAGKKAHGVQNLAEALRNSCNIYFIQLGQRLGSSVFYDYFDAFGFTERTGVDLPNETGMMKYYTKSQLGEVELSSSSFGQAMAVTPLQVCTAISAAVNGGYLVTPHVVDKITDQNGNVVEEIGANVRRQVISKSASETIRQIMEYEVGDGTTTGGGSNAYVAGYRIGGKSGTSEQLNMERRADGDYKKVASFAAILPANDPEILVYVMLDDPNNAHTDYSSILAAPVVGNIISEIAPYLGIATDGIDRSQNTVKVPNLVGKEWSNAQVSLNTKCLKHQLVESESDQTAAVVTYQYPHAGATVASGTTIYLYTDTYSGSHTEVPDVSGKSADFARQMLTAAGLNCQVAGDSAGTVQSQSEAAGSSVQKGTVVTITCG
;
A
#
# COMPACT_ATOMS: atom_id res chain seq x y z
N MET A 1 80.28 61.65 -31.74
CA MET A 1 81.36 62.64 -31.34
C MET A 1 81.87 62.10 -30.06
N GLN A 2 83.09 61.55 -30.13
CA GLN A 2 84.32 62.08 -29.56
C GLN A 2 84.27 62.33 -28.06
N ASN A 3 85.14 61.84 -27.22
CA ASN A 3 86.56 61.44 -27.34
C ASN A 3 87.03 60.69 -26.09
N LYS A 4 87.87 59.75 -26.30
CA LYS A 4 88.90 59.33 -25.32
C LYS A 4 89.91 60.52 -25.04
N PRO A 5 90.95 60.45 -24.20
CA PRO A 5 91.66 59.33 -23.48
C PRO A 5 92.15 59.74 -22.08
N SER A 6 92.85 59.16 -21.30
CA SER A 6 94.14 58.43 -21.29
C SER A 6 94.67 58.20 -19.89
N ASN A 7 95.27 57.11 -19.76
CA ASN A 7 96.66 56.89 -19.22
C ASN A 7 96.95 56.91 -17.69
N ASP A 8 97.48 55.82 -17.34
CA ASP A 8 98.77 55.47 -16.68
C ASP A 8 98.92 55.67 -15.20
N GLN A 9 99.26 54.67 -14.49
CA GLN A 9 100.62 54.35 -14.05
C GLN A 9 100.70 53.12 -13.13
N HIS A 10 101.59 52.25 -13.45
CA HIS A 10 102.20 51.19 -12.67
C HIS A 10 102.50 51.56 -11.21
N LYS A 11 102.27 50.61 -10.31
CA LYS A 11 103.11 50.30 -9.21
C LYS A 11 103.10 48.84 -8.80
N SER A 12 104.12 48.15 -9.05
CA SER A 12 104.65 46.86 -8.56
C SER A 12 104.61 46.84 -7.06
N ILE A 13 103.98 45.91 -6.45
CA ILE A 13 104.14 45.63 -5.00
C ILE A 13 104.61 44.19 -4.87
N TYR A 14 105.78 44.00 -4.35
CA TYR A 14 106.48 42.79 -3.96
C TYR A 14 105.60 41.96 -3.00
N TYR A 15 105.34 40.74 -3.33
CA TYR A 15 104.85 39.75 -2.40
C TYR A 15 105.99 39.26 -1.52
N ARG A 16 106.00 39.71 -0.22
CA ARG A 16 106.73 39.01 0.84
C ARG A 16 105.90 37.76 1.22
N LEU A 17 106.48 36.62 0.90
CA LEU A 17 106.06 35.35 1.45
C LEU A 17 106.30 35.34 2.96
N ARG A 18 105.33 35.65 3.77
CA ARG A 18 105.29 35.31 5.18
C ARG A 18 105.05 33.80 5.31
N ARG A 19 106.04 33.05 5.82
CA ARG A 19 105.86 31.68 6.29
C ARG A 19 104.78 31.68 7.42
N SER A 20 103.64 31.21 7.16
CA SER A 20 102.53 30.97 8.14
C SER A 20 103.00 29.90 9.14
N GLY A 21 102.93 30.19 10.44
CA GLY A 21 103.23 29.22 11.48
C GLY A 21 102.20 28.06 11.53
N PRO A 22 102.55 27.00 12.27
CA PRO A 22 101.68 25.77 12.32
C PRO A 22 100.22 26.00 12.67
N HIS A 23 99.84 27.04 13.45
CA HIS A 23 98.48 27.39 13.85
C HIS A 23 97.62 27.93 12.69
N GLU A 24 98.20 28.69 11.75
CA GLU A 24 97.48 29.20 10.57
C GLU A 24 97.10 28.08 9.57
N ARG A 25 98.02 27.10 9.42
CA ARG A 25 97.71 25.92 8.60
C ARG A 25 96.61 25.01 9.17
N LEU A 26 96.48 24.95 10.49
CA LEU A 26 95.39 24.17 11.18
C LEU A 26 94.07 24.87 11.01
N SER A 27 94.03 26.17 11.15
CA SER A 27 92.86 26.98 10.98
C SER A 27 92.29 26.98 9.53
N ALA A 28 93.20 27.04 8.57
CA ALA A 28 92.87 26.94 7.13
C ALA A 28 92.35 25.55 6.80
N ARG A 29 92.93 24.46 7.31
CA ARG A 29 92.45 23.10 7.12
C ARG A 29 91.08 22.90 7.78
N LEU A 30 90.87 23.44 8.95
CA LEU A 30 89.56 23.40 9.62
C LEU A 30 88.46 24.17 8.84
N ARG A 31 88.78 25.33 8.28
CA ARG A 31 87.88 26.11 7.41
C ARG A 31 87.57 25.37 6.13
N HIS A 32 88.54 24.71 5.50
CA HIS A 32 88.25 23.90 4.29
C HIS A 32 87.43 22.64 4.61
N PHE A 33 87.66 22.02 5.79
CA PHE A 33 86.91 20.90 6.26
C PHE A 33 85.47 21.30 6.57
N SER A 34 85.27 22.42 7.28
CA SER A 34 83.90 22.94 7.59
C SER A 34 83.22 23.39 6.33
N PHE A 35 83.86 23.99 5.37
CA PHE A 35 83.28 24.33 4.08
C PHE A 35 82.94 23.08 3.30
N GLY A 36 83.86 22.08 3.22
CA GLY A 36 83.58 20.79 2.61
C GLY A 36 82.41 20.05 3.26
N ALA A 37 82.32 20.07 4.59
CA ALA A 37 81.20 19.52 5.32
C ALA A 37 79.87 20.27 5.01
N ALA A 38 79.91 21.59 4.96
CA ALA A 38 78.69 22.39 4.60
C ALA A 38 78.23 22.10 3.17
N VAL A 39 79.19 22.03 2.21
CA VAL A 39 78.88 21.65 0.84
C VAL A 39 78.29 20.23 0.77
N PHE A 40 78.87 19.27 1.53
CA PHE A 40 78.37 17.91 1.60
C PHE A 40 76.89 17.86 2.15
N PHE A 41 76.66 18.62 3.21
CA PHE A 41 75.26 18.70 3.75
C PHE A 41 74.29 19.31 2.75
N VAL A 42 74.68 20.35 2.02
CA VAL A 42 73.84 20.97 0.98
C VAL A 42 73.56 19.98 -0.16
N VAL A 43 74.59 19.27 -0.61
CA VAL A 43 74.44 18.27 -1.67
C VAL A 43 73.60 17.08 -1.19
N ALA A 44 73.81 16.63 0.05
CA ALA A 44 73.04 15.57 0.63
C ALA A 44 71.53 15.98 0.80
N ALA A 45 71.30 17.22 1.29
CA ALA A 45 69.94 17.77 1.38
C ALA A 45 69.31 17.92 0.01
N ALA A 46 70.05 18.41 -0.99
CA ALA A 46 69.59 18.48 -2.39
C ALA A 46 69.23 17.06 -2.94
N GLY A 47 70.05 16.06 -2.61
CA GLY A 47 69.81 14.66 -2.99
C GLY A 47 68.57 14.10 -2.37
N ILE A 48 68.32 14.36 -1.08
CA ILE A 48 67.14 13.96 -0.35
C ILE A 48 65.87 14.61 -0.97
N VAL A 49 65.92 15.93 -1.22
CA VAL A 49 64.81 16.67 -1.85
C VAL A 49 64.57 16.15 -3.25
N THR A 50 65.64 15.94 -4.06
CA THR A 50 65.47 15.39 -5.41
C THR A 50 64.87 13.98 -5.40
N HIS A 51 65.32 13.14 -4.45
CA HIS A 51 64.78 11.79 -4.27
C HIS A 51 63.30 11.82 -3.83
N SER A 52 62.93 12.71 -2.90
CA SER A 52 61.55 12.94 -2.48
C SER A 52 60.71 13.42 -3.65
N LEU A 53 61.19 14.41 -4.39
CA LEU A 53 60.50 14.91 -5.59
C LEU A 53 60.32 13.81 -6.66
N TYR A 54 61.35 13.00 -6.87
CA TYR A 54 61.24 11.85 -7.79
C TYR A 54 60.16 10.84 -7.32
N ASN A 55 60.13 10.50 -6.04
CA ASN A 55 59.13 9.60 -5.50
C ASN A 55 57.71 10.17 -5.61
N ILE A 56 57.51 11.45 -5.28
CA ILE A 56 56.19 12.11 -5.35
C ILE A 56 55.77 12.33 -6.80
N GLN A 57 56.64 12.86 -7.67
CA GLN A 57 56.24 13.24 -9.04
C GLN A 57 56.25 12.09 -10.03
N ILE A 58 57.20 11.15 -9.90
CA ILE A 58 57.33 10.07 -10.89
C ILE A 58 56.72 8.76 -10.38
N LYS A 59 57.11 8.27 -9.18
CA LYS A 59 56.54 7.01 -8.68
C LYS A 59 55.11 7.10 -8.21
N GLN A 60 54.75 8.16 -7.52
CA GLN A 60 53.43 8.37 -6.97
C GLN A 60 52.60 9.39 -7.76
N GLY A 61 53.17 9.99 -8.80
CA GLY A 61 52.52 11.05 -9.58
C GLY A 61 51.22 10.64 -10.28
N ALA A 62 51.11 9.38 -10.68
CA ALA A 62 49.86 8.84 -11.22
C ALA A 62 48.78 8.75 -10.15
N THR A 63 49.16 8.24 -8.97
CA THR A 63 48.23 8.10 -7.83
C THR A 63 47.78 9.46 -7.29
N PHE A 64 48.72 10.40 -7.14
CA PHE A 64 48.37 11.77 -6.72
C PHE A 64 47.55 12.52 -7.75
N ARG A 65 47.75 12.31 -9.06
CA ARG A 65 46.89 12.85 -10.11
C ARG A 65 45.51 12.24 -10.05
N GLN A 66 45.41 10.96 -9.75
CA GLN A 66 44.11 10.29 -9.57
C GLN A 66 43.38 10.83 -8.34
N TYR A 67 44.05 10.98 -7.20
CA TYR A 67 43.47 11.61 -6.01
C TYR A 67 43.10 13.08 -6.25
N ALA A 68 43.95 13.87 -6.92
CA ALA A 68 43.58 15.22 -7.27
C ALA A 68 42.38 15.30 -8.21
N ALA A 69 42.31 14.42 -9.20
CA ALA A 69 41.13 14.32 -10.08
C ALA A 69 39.88 13.95 -9.30
N GLN A 70 39.96 12.96 -8.39
CA GLN A 70 38.82 12.58 -7.52
C GLN A 70 38.42 13.72 -6.57
N GLN A 71 39.39 14.50 -6.06
CA GLN A 71 39.09 15.68 -5.22
C GLN A 71 38.52 16.87 -6.02
N GLN A 72 38.84 16.97 -7.30
CA GLN A 72 38.39 18.06 -8.17
C GLN A 72 37.09 17.79 -8.90
N LEU A 73 36.68 16.53 -8.97
CA LEU A 73 35.42 16.16 -9.60
C LEU A 73 34.27 16.20 -8.58
N LEU A 74 33.17 16.84 -8.96
CA LEU A 74 31.92 16.78 -8.30
C LEU A 74 30.99 15.93 -9.18
N ASP A 75 30.60 14.77 -8.68
CA ASP A 75 29.59 13.90 -9.29
C ASP A 75 28.26 14.17 -8.58
N SER A 76 27.33 14.74 -9.31
CA SER A 76 26.01 15.10 -8.79
C SER A 76 24.97 14.24 -9.49
N THR A 77 24.17 13.52 -8.72
CA THR A 77 23.08 12.70 -9.23
C THR A 77 21.93 13.60 -9.70
N ILE A 78 21.42 13.35 -10.90
CA ILE A 78 20.14 13.88 -11.40
C ILE A 78 19.12 12.80 -11.13
N GLN A 79 18.25 13.00 -10.16
CA GLN A 79 17.23 12.02 -9.85
C GLN A 79 16.21 11.90 -10.99
N ALA A 80 15.90 10.67 -11.38
CA ALA A 80 14.80 10.35 -12.26
C ALA A 80 13.47 10.56 -11.54
N THR A 81 12.43 10.98 -12.26
CA THR A 81 11.07 11.06 -11.73
C THR A 81 10.48 9.65 -11.71
N ARG A 82 9.92 9.27 -10.57
CA ARG A 82 9.23 7.98 -10.44
C ARG A 82 7.93 8.02 -11.22
N GLY A 83 7.64 6.96 -11.99
CA GLY A 83 6.42 6.80 -12.77
C GLY A 83 5.16 6.85 -11.91
N GLU A 84 4.06 7.27 -12.49
CA GLU A 84 2.75 7.33 -11.84
C GLU A 84 2.03 5.99 -11.90
N ILE A 85 1.06 5.80 -11.01
CA ILE A 85 0.17 4.63 -11.01
C ILE A 85 -1.24 5.13 -11.26
N TYR A 86 -1.87 4.62 -12.30
CA TYR A 86 -3.23 4.95 -12.72
C TYR A 86 -4.15 3.75 -12.55
N ASP A 87 -5.42 4.03 -12.30
CA ASP A 87 -6.47 3.01 -12.39
C ASP A 87 -6.80 2.65 -13.85
N ALA A 88 -7.73 1.73 -14.05
CA ALA A 88 -8.18 1.31 -15.38
C ALA A 88 -8.76 2.42 -16.24
N SER A 89 -9.27 3.50 -15.62
CA SER A 89 -9.87 4.67 -16.28
C SER A 89 -8.90 5.83 -16.48
N GLY A 90 -7.66 5.73 -15.97
CA GLY A 90 -6.63 6.77 -16.04
C GLY A 90 -6.65 7.75 -14.85
N ILE A 91 -7.36 7.42 -13.77
CA ILE A 91 -7.32 8.21 -12.52
C ILE A 91 -6.00 7.93 -11.80
N THR A 92 -5.31 8.97 -11.34
CA THR A 92 -4.02 8.86 -10.66
C THR A 92 -4.20 8.33 -9.24
N LEU A 93 -3.63 7.16 -8.95
CA LEU A 93 -3.63 6.51 -7.63
C LEU A 93 -2.36 6.79 -6.84
N ALA A 94 -1.24 6.98 -7.52
CA ALA A 94 0.02 7.41 -6.91
C ALA A 94 0.78 8.33 -7.86
N SER A 95 1.21 9.47 -7.34
CA SER A 95 1.96 10.48 -8.09
C SER A 95 3.26 10.86 -7.39
N THR A 96 4.15 11.53 -8.12
CA THR A 96 5.42 12.00 -7.57
C THR A 96 5.49 13.52 -7.68
N SER A 97 5.45 14.20 -6.55
CA SER A 97 5.61 15.65 -6.48
C SER A 97 7.05 16.05 -6.15
N VAL A 98 7.47 17.19 -6.71
CA VAL A 98 8.77 17.78 -6.42
C VAL A 98 8.66 18.58 -5.13
N VAL A 99 9.47 18.20 -4.15
CA VAL A 99 9.60 18.90 -2.88
C VAL A 99 11.06 19.27 -2.62
N TRP A 100 11.31 20.05 -1.60
CA TRP A 100 12.62 20.55 -1.28
C TRP A 100 13.01 20.26 0.16
N THR A 101 14.25 19.88 0.38
CA THR A 101 14.87 19.87 1.69
C THR A 101 15.61 21.19 1.87
N ILE A 102 15.25 21.96 2.88
CA ILE A 102 15.92 23.20 3.26
C ILE A 102 16.95 22.86 4.32
N TRP A 103 18.18 23.27 4.09
CA TRP A 103 19.29 23.02 4.99
C TRP A 103 20.19 24.24 5.14
N ALA A 104 20.86 24.35 6.27
CA ALA A 104 21.79 25.42 6.58
C ALA A 104 23.23 24.92 6.64
N ASP A 105 24.16 25.83 6.33
CA ASP A 105 25.57 25.67 6.61
C ASP A 105 25.97 26.68 7.70
N PRO A 106 25.91 26.28 9.00
CA PRO A 106 26.32 27.14 10.09
C PRO A 106 27.78 27.54 10.03
N SER A 107 28.69 26.74 9.47
CA SER A 107 30.12 27.07 9.33
C SER A 107 30.35 28.28 8.44
N TYR A 108 29.48 28.48 7.43
CA TYR A 108 29.47 29.62 6.51
C TYR A 108 28.52 30.75 6.94
N SER A 109 27.73 30.54 7.97
CA SER A 109 26.72 31.50 8.46
C SER A 109 27.39 32.50 9.43
N THR A 110 28.28 33.32 8.93
CA THR A 110 29.10 34.26 9.72
C THR A 110 28.33 35.38 10.42
N ALA A 111 27.05 35.57 10.12
CA ALA A 111 26.18 36.51 10.81
C ALA A 111 25.73 35.94 12.16
N LEU A 112 25.65 34.64 12.31
CA LEU A 112 25.11 33.97 13.52
C LEU A 112 26.14 33.81 14.64
N PHE A 113 27.43 34.16 14.36
CA PHE A 113 28.52 33.96 15.30
C PHE A 113 29.40 35.21 15.42
N THR A 114 29.74 35.60 16.65
CA THR A 114 30.74 36.63 16.97
C THR A 114 32.02 35.93 17.39
N SER A 115 33.19 36.53 16.98
CA SER A 115 34.49 36.02 17.43
C SER A 115 35.05 36.94 18.49
N GLN A 116 35.30 36.41 19.69
CA GLN A 116 36.00 37.10 20.78
C GLN A 116 37.34 36.44 20.99
N THR A 117 38.37 37.25 21.09
CA THR A 117 39.71 36.73 21.42
C THR A 117 39.81 36.64 22.95
N VAL A 118 40.09 35.48 23.48
CA VAL A 118 40.31 35.28 24.92
C VAL A 118 41.67 35.87 25.24
N GLU A 119 41.69 36.88 26.15
CA GLU A 119 42.93 37.61 26.50
C GLU A 119 44.03 36.72 27.09
N GLU A 120 43.70 35.62 27.78
CA GLU A 120 44.64 34.71 28.43
C GLU A 120 45.34 33.74 27.48
N THR A 121 44.66 33.32 26.40
CA THR A 121 45.17 32.27 25.46
C THR A 121 45.49 32.80 24.08
N GLY A 122 45.00 33.97 23.73
CA GLY A 122 45.08 34.53 22.37
C GLY A 122 44.25 33.80 21.33
N GLU A 123 43.46 32.82 21.74
CA GLU A 123 42.57 32.04 20.84
C GLU A 123 41.27 32.78 20.57
N ALA A 124 40.83 32.75 19.32
CA ALA A 124 39.54 33.29 18.90
C ALA A 124 38.43 32.30 19.17
N VAL A 125 37.61 32.51 20.20
CA VAL A 125 36.43 31.72 20.48
C VAL A 125 35.24 32.32 19.75
N LYS A 126 34.53 31.50 18.97
CA LYS A 126 33.28 31.91 18.35
C LYS A 126 32.13 31.66 19.32
N THR A 127 31.36 32.69 19.60
CA THR A 127 30.15 32.66 20.40
C THR A 127 28.92 32.95 19.52
N VAL A 128 27.77 32.40 19.83
CA VAL A 128 26.53 32.63 19.10
C VAL A 128 26.06 34.08 19.31
N ASP A 129 25.62 34.73 18.25
CA ASP A 129 24.86 35.99 18.30
C ASP A 129 23.36 35.68 18.45
N GLU A 130 22.93 35.57 19.70
CA GLU A 130 21.55 35.14 20.02
C GLU A 130 20.47 36.05 19.42
N THR A 131 20.72 37.33 19.26
CA THR A 131 19.77 38.27 18.68
C THR A 131 19.55 38.01 17.21
N THR A 132 20.65 37.84 16.46
CA THR A 132 20.61 37.56 15.03
C THR A 132 20.07 36.14 14.79
N LEU A 133 20.50 35.16 15.60
CA LEU A 133 20.03 33.78 15.51
C LEU A 133 18.51 33.70 15.73
N ALA A 134 18.00 34.33 16.78
CA ALA A 134 16.56 34.31 17.08
C ALA A 134 15.72 34.97 15.98
N ASP A 135 16.17 36.08 15.40
CA ASP A 135 15.43 36.75 14.33
C ASP A 135 15.43 35.93 13.04
N VAL A 136 16.59 35.39 12.61
CA VAL A 136 16.67 34.53 11.42
C VAL A 136 15.86 33.25 11.60
N SER A 137 15.94 32.61 12.79
CA SER A 137 15.16 31.41 13.08
C SER A 137 13.66 31.68 13.00
N ARG A 138 13.20 32.79 13.59
CA ARG A 138 11.80 33.22 13.51
C ARG A 138 11.35 33.45 12.09
N GLN A 139 12.12 34.15 11.27
CA GLN A 139 11.79 34.47 9.90
C GLN A 139 11.73 33.23 8.98
N LEU A 140 12.59 32.27 9.23
CA LEU A 140 12.58 30.99 8.51
C LEU A 140 11.40 30.13 8.95
N THR A 141 11.13 30.04 10.25
CA THR A 141 10.00 29.25 10.78
C THR A 141 8.66 29.76 10.28
N LEU A 142 8.46 31.10 10.27
CA LEU A 142 7.24 31.68 9.73
C LEU A 142 7.01 31.31 8.27
N ARG A 143 8.06 31.33 7.44
CA ARG A 143 7.95 30.92 6.02
C ARG A 143 7.70 29.44 5.86
N LEU A 144 8.34 28.60 6.67
CA LEU A 144 8.14 27.15 6.61
C LEU A 144 6.70 26.75 6.93
N LEU A 145 6.04 27.47 7.85
CA LEU A 145 4.69 27.14 8.32
C LEU A 145 3.57 27.91 7.61
N SER A 146 3.88 28.95 6.84
CA SER A 146 2.85 29.74 6.12
C SER A 146 2.21 29.03 4.92
N GLY A 147 2.74 27.87 4.52
CA GLY A 147 2.24 27.09 3.38
C GLY A 147 2.57 27.68 2.00
N ASP A 148 2.51 29.01 1.82
CA ASP A 148 2.90 29.74 0.59
C ASP A 148 4.24 30.48 0.72
N GLY A 149 4.81 30.56 1.91
CA GLY A 149 6.04 31.26 2.23
C GLY A 149 5.89 32.79 2.34
N GLU A 150 4.73 33.35 2.08
CA GLU A 150 4.48 34.81 2.05
C GLU A 150 3.44 35.28 3.08
N SER A 151 2.44 34.46 3.40
CA SER A 151 1.37 34.77 4.36
C SER A 151 1.83 34.61 5.82
N LEU A 152 2.90 35.33 6.23
CA LEU A 152 3.56 35.15 7.52
C LEU A 152 2.67 35.47 8.73
N ASP A 153 1.72 36.40 8.57
CA ASP A 153 0.79 36.82 9.61
C ASP A 153 -0.30 35.77 9.89
N SER A 154 -0.46 34.77 9.02
CA SER A 154 -1.41 33.69 9.21
C SER A 154 -0.89 32.59 10.16
N VAL A 155 0.40 32.61 10.49
CA VAL A 155 1.05 31.60 11.34
C VAL A 155 0.81 31.93 12.81
N ASP A 156 0.16 31.00 13.53
CA ASP A 156 -0.01 31.11 14.97
C ASP A 156 1.31 30.81 15.71
N THR A 157 1.97 31.89 16.13
CA THR A 157 3.25 31.77 16.85
C THR A 157 3.14 31.22 18.27
N SER A 158 1.91 31.05 18.79
CA SER A 158 1.66 30.41 20.10
C SER A 158 1.45 28.90 20.00
N SER A 159 1.27 28.36 18.78
CA SER A 159 1.03 26.94 18.56
C SER A 159 2.24 26.07 18.94
N ALA A 160 1.96 24.84 19.37
CA ALA A 160 3.00 23.85 19.66
C ALA A 160 3.83 23.51 18.39
N GLU A 161 3.21 23.52 17.22
CA GLU A 161 3.84 23.31 15.94
C GLU A 161 4.90 24.38 15.65
N TYR A 162 4.53 25.66 15.82
CA TYR A 162 5.47 26.77 15.66
C TYR A 162 6.66 26.65 16.62
N GLN A 163 6.40 26.37 17.91
CA GLN A 163 7.47 26.26 18.90
C GLN A 163 8.43 25.12 18.58
N THR A 164 7.91 23.98 18.16
CA THR A 164 8.71 22.81 17.77
C THR A 164 9.57 23.11 16.53
N GLN A 165 8.96 23.69 15.49
CA GLN A 165 9.68 24.04 14.26
C GLN A 165 10.71 25.15 14.51
N TYR A 166 10.37 26.16 15.33
CA TYR A 166 11.30 27.22 15.71
C TYR A 166 12.51 26.65 16.43
N GLN A 167 12.31 25.77 17.41
CA GLN A 167 13.41 25.14 18.14
C GLN A 167 14.29 24.29 17.21
N THR A 168 13.69 23.56 16.30
CA THR A 168 14.43 22.77 15.29
C THR A 168 15.33 23.67 14.43
N VAL A 169 14.79 24.77 13.90
CA VAL A 169 15.53 25.72 13.07
C VAL A 169 16.62 26.41 13.88
N HIS A 170 16.30 26.88 15.10
CA HIS A 170 17.23 27.55 15.99
C HIS A 170 18.43 26.66 16.35
N ASP A 171 18.17 25.43 16.80
CA ASP A 171 19.23 24.49 17.22
C ASP A 171 20.10 24.07 16.05
N ALA A 172 19.50 23.91 14.86
CA ALA A 172 20.24 23.59 13.63
C ALA A 172 21.20 24.73 13.25
N LEU A 173 20.74 25.98 13.31
CA LEU A 173 21.54 27.17 12.98
C LEU A 173 22.61 27.47 14.03
N ALA A 174 22.38 27.12 15.29
CA ALA A 174 23.31 27.32 16.41
C ALA A 174 24.54 26.37 16.38
N LYS A 175 24.51 25.30 15.59
CA LYS A 175 25.60 24.30 15.54
C LYS A 175 26.86 24.82 14.82
N ASN A 176 27.65 25.59 15.56
CA ASN A 176 28.91 26.09 15.04
C ASN A 176 29.83 24.98 14.49
N GLY A 177 30.42 25.23 13.32
CA GLY A 177 31.36 24.29 12.67
C GLY A 177 30.69 23.17 11.86
N SER A 178 29.37 23.03 11.90
CA SER A 178 28.65 22.10 11.00
C SER A 178 28.44 22.72 9.62
N SER A 179 28.64 21.93 8.57
CA SER A 179 28.46 22.38 7.19
C SER A 179 27.10 21.95 6.59
N TYR A 180 26.35 21.12 7.31
CA TYR A 180 25.03 20.66 6.86
C TYR A 180 24.10 20.39 8.04
N GLN A 181 23.04 21.15 8.14
CA GLN A 181 21.97 20.97 9.12
C GLN A 181 20.61 21.13 8.44
N VAL A 182 19.78 20.10 8.49
CA VAL A 182 18.43 20.14 7.91
C VAL A 182 17.53 21.03 8.78
N LEU A 183 16.83 21.97 8.14
CA LEU A 183 15.86 22.86 8.76
C LEU A 183 14.43 22.35 8.56
N ALA A 184 14.13 21.85 7.38
CA ALA A 184 12.85 21.22 7.04
C ALA A 184 12.99 20.32 5.80
N THR A 185 12.14 19.30 5.72
CA THR A 185 12.00 18.42 4.57
C THR A 185 10.61 18.57 3.96
N LYS A 186 10.40 18.06 2.75
CA LYS A 186 9.11 18.07 2.05
C LYS A 186 8.52 19.48 1.83
N VAL A 187 9.39 20.46 1.69
CA VAL A 187 8.99 21.86 1.50
C VAL A 187 8.56 22.08 0.06
N ASN A 188 7.43 22.73 -0.17
CA ASN A 188 6.95 23.07 -1.50
C ASN A 188 7.79 24.19 -2.16
N ASN A 189 7.62 24.36 -3.47
CA ASN A 189 8.43 25.31 -4.24
C ASN A 189 8.16 26.78 -3.87
N ALA A 190 6.93 27.14 -3.47
CA ALA A 190 6.60 28.51 -3.08
C ALA A 190 7.35 28.93 -1.82
N VAL A 191 7.30 28.09 -0.77
CA VAL A 191 8.03 28.29 0.48
C VAL A 191 9.54 28.31 0.24
N LYS A 192 10.07 27.41 -0.58
CA LYS A 192 11.49 27.38 -0.97
C LYS A 192 11.91 28.70 -1.61
N LEU A 193 11.16 29.21 -2.57
CA LEU A 193 11.47 30.48 -3.25
C LEU A 193 11.41 31.68 -2.29
N SER A 194 10.46 31.69 -1.36
CA SER A 194 10.35 32.72 -0.33
C SER A 194 11.56 32.72 0.60
N ILE A 195 12.01 31.54 1.02
CA ILE A 195 13.23 31.38 1.85
C ILE A 195 14.47 31.87 1.11
N GLU A 196 14.65 31.45 -0.16
CA GLU A 196 15.79 31.89 -0.99
C GLU A 196 15.79 33.42 -1.19
N LYS A 197 14.61 34.00 -1.43
CA LYS A 197 14.44 35.46 -1.54
C LYS A 197 14.84 36.15 -0.23
N TYR A 198 14.31 35.69 0.91
CA TYR A 198 14.63 36.27 2.22
C TYR A 198 16.15 36.20 2.51
N ILE A 199 16.78 35.05 2.31
CA ILE A 199 18.22 34.87 2.55
C ILE A 199 19.06 35.74 1.59
N SER A 200 18.63 35.85 0.33
CA SER A 200 19.30 36.72 -0.65
C SER A 200 19.25 38.20 -0.24
N GLU A 201 18.08 38.67 0.18
CA GLU A 201 17.87 40.05 0.66
C GLU A 201 18.60 40.30 1.97
N TYR A 202 18.55 39.37 2.92
CA TYR A 202 19.31 39.44 4.19
C TYR A 202 20.81 39.61 3.90
N ASN A 203 21.35 38.74 3.07
CA ASN A 203 22.79 38.76 2.71
C ASN A 203 23.19 40.03 1.95
N LYS A 204 22.31 40.55 1.06
CA LYS A 204 22.54 41.81 0.36
C LYS A 204 22.67 43.00 1.33
N ASN A 205 21.86 43.00 2.36
CA ASN A 205 21.78 44.12 3.32
C ASN A 205 22.85 44.03 4.42
N HIS A 206 23.27 42.84 4.82
CA HIS A 206 24.14 42.64 5.99
C HIS A 206 25.53 42.12 5.66
N ALA A 207 25.77 41.42 4.53
CA ALA A 207 27.07 40.87 4.23
C ALA A 207 28.06 41.95 3.75
N LYS A 208 29.10 42.23 4.56
CA LYS A 208 30.20 43.13 4.22
C LYS A 208 31.41 42.32 3.71
N ALA A 209 31.94 42.69 2.55
CA ALA A 209 33.18 42.10 2.04
C ALA A 209 34.39 42.73 2.76
N LYS A 210 35.29 41.88 3.29
CA LYS A 210 36.60 42.29 3.80
C LYS A 210 37.68 41.54 3.01
N THR A 211 38.55 42.27 2.32
CA THR A 211 39.72 41.69 1.66
C THR A 211 40.84 41.55 2.68
N LEU A 212 41.42 40.36 2.81
CA LEU A 212 42.61 40.09 3.63
C LEU A 212 43.87 40.52 2.90
N GLU A 213 45.00 40.58 3.64
CA GLU A 213 46.28 40.98 3.07
C GLU A 213 46.81 40.06 1.96
N ASP A 214 46.35 38.80 1.96
CA ASP A 214 46.67 37.81 0.92
C ASP A 214 45.74 37.89 -0.32
N GLY A 215 44.86 38.89 -0.40
CA GLY A 215 43.87 39.07 -1.49
C GLY A 215 42.59 38.26 -1.33
N THR A 216 42.46 37.44 -0.27
CA THR A 216 41.25 36.64 -0.02
C THR A 216 40.10 37.56 0.43
N VAL A 217 38.91 37.45 -0.21
CA VAL A 217 37.73 38.20 0.16
C VAL A 217 36.84 37.38 1.08
N ILE A 218 36.73 37.79 2.32
CA ILE A 218 35.82 37.19 3.31
C ILE A 218 34.56 38.05 3.38
N LYS A 219 33.39 37.44 3.25
CA LYS A 219 32.09 38.10 3.51
C LYS A 219 31.69 37.83 4.96
N LYS A 220 31.68 38.86 5.81
CA LYS A 220 31.14 38.79 7.19
C LYS A 220 29.69 39.18 7.20
N GLY A 221 28.90 38.64 8.13
CA GLY A 221 27.48 38.99 8.27
C GLY A 221 26.56 38.22 7.29
N ARG A 222 26.97 37.06 6.81
CA ARG A 222 26.21 36.22 5.90
C ARG A 222 25.47 35.10 6.66
N VAL A 223 24.27 34.75 6.20
CA VAL A 223 23.55 33.52 6.54
C VAL A 223 23.59 32.58 5.32
N SER A 224 23.91 31.32 5.54
CA SER A 224 23.98 30.30 4.48
C SER A 224 22.88 29.27 4.70
N VAL A 225 21.81 29.39 3.90
CA VAL A 225 20.74 28.43 3.78
C VAL A 225 20.62 28.07 2.31
N SER A 226 20.42 26.82 2.04
CA SER A 226 20.34 26.26 0.69
C SER A 226 19.17 25.28 0.61
N SER A 227 18.78 24.94 -0.61
CA SER A 227 17.77 23.94 -0.89
C SER A 227 18.32 22.82 -1.75
N SER A 228 17.89 21.61 -1.49
CA SER A 228 18.13 20.46 -2.38
C SER A 228 16.80 19.87 -2.83
N LYS A 229 16.70 19.60 -4.13
CA LYS A 229 15.50 18.97 -4.72
C LYS A 229 15.37 17.55 -4.15
N SER A 230 14.16 17.20 -3.80
CA SER A 230 13.75 15.86 -3.36
C SER A 230 12.40 15.53 -4.01
N PHE A 231 12.00 14.28 -3.90
CA PHE A 231 10.70 13.84 -4.39
C PHE A 231 9.87 13.30 -3.23
N GLN A 232 8.58 13.57 -3.26
CA GLN A 232 7.60 12.98 -2.38
C GLN A 232 6.66 12.13 -3.20
N ARG A 233 6.40 10.92 -2.74
CA ARG A 233 5.37 10.07 -3.29
C ARG A 233 4.07 10.36 -2.58
N ASP A 234 3.03 10.66 -3.34
CA ASP A 234 1.71 11.04 -2.84
C ASP A 234 0.67 10.02 -3.29
N TYR A 235 -0.21 9.62 -2.37
CA TYR A 235 -1.33 8.70 -2.58
C TYR A 235 -2.63 9.47 -2.29
N PRO A 236 -3.27 10.05 -3.32
CA PRO A 236 -4.35 11.03 -3.13
C PRO A 236 -5.58 10.48 -2.39
N TYR A 237 -5.77 9.16 -2.41
CA TYR A 237 -6.94 8.49 -1.82
C TYR A 237 -6.65 7.86 -0.44
N GLY A 238 -5.51 8.17 0.20
CA GLY A 238 -5.17 7.66 1.53
C GLY A 238 -5.14 6.13 1.58
N ALA A 239 -5.90 5.51 2.47
CA ALA A 239 -5.91 4.07 2.71
C ALA A 239 -6.51 3.23 1.56
N PHE A 240 -7.07 3.87 0.53
CA PHE A 240 -7.66 3.21 -0.64
C PHE A 240 -6.68 2.27 -1.32
N ALA A 241 -7.05 0.99 -1.46
CA ALA A 241 -6.23 -0.06 -2.06
C ALA A 241 -4.79 -0.14 -1.52
N ALA A 242 -4.55 0.31 -0.29
CA ALA A 242 -3.21 0.51 0.28
C ALA A 242 -2.34 -0.74 0.23
N SER A 243 -2.89 -1.91 0.55
CA SER A 243 -2.17 -3.19 0.52
C SER A 243 -1.81 -3.66 -0.90
N VAL A 244 -2.47 -3.12 -1.93
CA VAL A 244 -2.19 -3.37 -3.35
C VAL A 244 -1.16 -2.36 -3.86
N LEU A 245 -1.42 -1.07 -3.69
CA LEU A 245 -0.51 -0.01 -4.13
C LEU A 245 0.84 -0.11 -3.40
N GLY A 246 0.80 -0.29 -2.09
CA GLY A 246 1.98 -0.22 -1.24
C GLY A 246 2.46 1.21 -1.06
N PHE A 247 3.74 1.38 -0.75
CA PHE A 247 4.35 2.69 -0.54
C PHE A 247 5.85 2.68 -0.79
N CYS A 248 6.44 3.87 -0.92
CA CYS A 248 7.87 4.08 -1.02
C CYS A 248 8.47 4.43 0.35
N ASN A 249 9.75 4.04 0.56
CA ASN A 249 10.54 4.49 1.69
C ASN A 249 10.99 5.96 1.51
N GLY A 250 11.68 6.50 2.51
CA GLY A 250 12.19 7.88 2.48
C GLY A 250 13.19 8.18 1.35
N ASP A 251 13.81 7.16 0.77
CA ASP A 251 14.75 7.27 -0.34
C ASP A 251 14.05 7.18 -1.72
N GLY A 252 12.73 7.00 -1.73
CA GLY A 252 11.93 6.87 -2.95
C GLY A 252 11.94 5.49 -3.58
N GLU A 253 12.45 4.47 -2.87
CA GLU A 253 12.39 3.07 -3.31
C GLU A 253 11.09 2.42 -2.89
N GLY A 254 10.50 1.62 -3.76
CA GLY A 254 9.29 0.87 -3.47
C GLY A 254 9.50 -0.17 -2.39
N PHE A 255 8.74 -0.06 -1.29
CA PHE A 255 8.94 -0.89 -0.10
C PHE A 255 7.89 -1.99 0.04
N TYR A 256 6.65 -1.74 -0.38
CA TYR A 256 5.54 -2.69 -0.33
C TYR A 256 4.64 -2.58 -1.57
N GLY A 257 3.72 -3.55 -1.77
CA GLY A 257 2.74 -3.55 -2.85
C GLY A 257 3.34 -3.46 -4.26
N LEU A 258 2.61 -2.87 -5.19
CA LEU A 258 3.05 -2.62 -6.58
C LEU A 258 4.29 -1.73 -6.65
N GLU A 259 4.40 -0.76 -5.73
CA GLU A 259 5.58 0.07 -5.61
C GLU A 259 6.87 -0.76 -5.49
N LYS A 260 6.79 -1.90 -4.78
CA LYS A 260 7.90 -2.85 -4.64
C LYS A 260 8.04 -3.78 -5.83
N SER A 261 6.93 -4.41 -6.28
CA SER A 261 6.97 -5.38 -7.38
C SER A 261 7.48 -4.77 -8.68
N TYR A 262 7.11 -3.52 -8.95
CA TYR A 262 7.47 -2.79 -10.16
C TYR A 262 8.48 -1.67 -9.89
N ASN A 263 9.27 -1.80 -8.80
CA ASN A 263 10.21 -0.74 -8.43
C ASN A 263 11.15 -0.36 -9.57
N ASP A 264 11.73 -1.33 -10.26
CA ASP A 264 12.68 -1.08 -11.36
C ASP A 264 12.01 -0.40 -12.57
N THR A 265 10.72 -0.65 -12.79
CA THR A 265 9.92 -0.01 -13.83
C THR A 265 9.58 1.43 -13.46
N LEU A 266 9.13 1.62 -12.22
CA LEU A 266 8.68 2.91 -11.71
C LEU A 266 9.83 3.87 -11.40
N ALA A 267 10.96 3.41 -10.85
CA ALA A 267 12.04 4.27 -10.37
C ALA A 267 12.82 4.98 -11.49
N GLY A 268 12.82 4.41 -12.69
CA GLY A 268 13.63 4.91 -13.79
C GLY A 268 15.14 4.76 -13.55
N VAL A 269 15.93 5.53 -14.26
CA VAL A 269 17.41 5.49 -14.16
C VAL A 269 17.92 6.89 -13.90
N ASN A 270 18.58 7.07 -12.75
CA ASN A 270 19.18 8.34 -12.39
C ASN A 270 20.26 8.77 -13.40
N GLY A 271 20.20 10.03 -13.78
CA GLY A 271 21.27 10.70 -14.49
C GLY A 271 22.37 11.19 -13.54
N ARG A 272 23.44 11.73 -14.11
CA ARG A 272 24.51 12.34 -13.33
C ARG A 272 25.17 13.49 -14.08
N THR A 273 25.63 14.48 -13.34
CA THR A 273 26.48 15.54 -13.87
C THR A 273 27.86 15.46 -13.22
N ILE A 274 28.87 15.30 -14.04
CA ILE A 274 30.27 15.32 -13.62
C ILE A 274 30.84 16.70 -13.97
N THR A 275 31.22 17.50 -12.97
CA THR A 275 31.79 18.84 -13.12
C THR A 275 33.00 19.01 -12.23
N LEU A 276 33.76 20.05 -12.44
CA LEU A 276 34.86 20.43 -11.55
C LEU A 276 34.31 21.15 -10.32
N ARG A 277 34.93 20.92 -9.17
CA ARG A 277 34.65 21.68 -7.93
C ARG A 277 35.86 22.51 -7.53
N ASN A 278 35.58 23.68 -6.96
CA ASN A 278 36.59 24.52 -6.36
C ASN A 278 37.07 23.97 -5.01
N ALA A 279 38.10 24.59 -4.43
CA ALA A 279 38.63 24.21 -3.12
C ALA A 279 37.60 24.26 -1.99
N TYR A 280 36.47 24.89 -2.19
CA TYR A 280 35.36 25.00 -1.25
C TYR A 280 34.23 23.96 -1.50
N GLY A 281 34.45 23.04 -2.46
CA GLY A 281 33.49 21.99 -2.78
C GLY A 281 32.33 22.38 -3.74
N ASN A 282 32.25 23.65 -4.17
CA ASN A 282 31.22 24.13 -5.07
C ASN A 282 31.57 23.84 -6.53
N ALA A 283 30.53 23.51 -7.32
CA ALA A 283 30.66 23.33 -8.75
C ALA A 283 31.24 24.58 -9.42
N ILE A 284 32.21 24.38 -10.29
CA ILE A 284 32.73 25.44 -11.16
C ILE A 284 31.92 25.35 -12.46
N ALA A 285 31.32 26.47 -12.89
CA ALA A 285 30.72 26.55 -14.22
C ALA A 285 31.78 26.30 -15.28
N ASP A 286 31.88 25.09 -15.80
CA ASP A 286 32.86 24.67 -16.77
C ASP A 286 32.15 24.24 -18.07
N ALA A 287 32.70 24.65 -19.20
CA ALA A 287 32.25 24.21 -20.52
C ALA A 287 32.43 22.72 -20.79
N ASN A 288 33.18 22.02 -19.92
CA ASN A 288 33.46 20.58 -20.00
C ASN A 288 32.62 19.73 -19.06
N ALA A 289 31.59 20.29 -18.44
CA ALA A 289 30.67 19.49 -17.63
C ALA A 289 30.00 18.39 -18.50
N THR A 290 30.12 17.13 -18.10
CA THR A 290 29.48 16.02 -18.79
C THR A 290 28.21 15.66 -18.05
N THR A 291 27.06 15.81 -18.71
CA THR A 291 25.75 15.48 -18.16
C THR A 291 25.19 14.25 -18.86
N TYR A 292 24.87 13.24 -18.09
CA TYR A 292 24.05 12.11 -18.50
C TYR A 292 22.63 12.37 -17.99
N ALA A 293 21.69 12.53 -18.91
CA ALA A 293 20.30 12.79 -18.54
C ALA A 293 19.69 11.62 -17.76
N ALA A 294 18.85 11.93 -16.79
CA ALA A 294 18.02 10.92 -16.16
C ALA A 294 17.01 10.35 -17.17
N LYS A 295 16.65 9.09 -17.00
CA LYS A 295 15.53 8.46 -17.72
C LYS A 295 14.44 8.22 -16.71
N ASP A 296 13.34 8.96 -16.80
CA ASP A 296 12.20 8.83 -15.89
C ASP A 296 11.60 7.43 -15.97
N GLY A 297 10.96 7.00 -14.87
CA GLY A 297 10.30 5.71 -14.77
C GLY A 297 9.09 5.61 -15.68
N SER A 298 8.68 4.40 -15.98
CA SER A 298 7.45 4.11 -16.70
C SER A 298 6.25 4.13 -15.74
N ASN A 299 5.07 4.44 -16.25
CA ASN A 299 3.84 4.46 -15.48
C ASN A 299 3.16 3.08 -15.52
N LEU A 300 2.39 2.77 -14.49
CA LEU A 300 1.52 1.59 -14.44
C LEU A 300 0.07 2.01 -14.67
N VAL A 301 -0.62 1.28 -15.53
CA VAL A 301 -2.08 1.35 -15.65
C VAL A 301 -2.62 0.04 -15.12
N LEU A 302 -3.44 0.12 -14.08
CA LEU A 302 -3.98 -1.04 -13.39
C LEU A 302 -5.25 -1.55 -14.04
N SER A 303 -5.57 -2.80 -13.80
CA SER A 303 -6.92 -3.35 -14.01
C SER A 303 -7.90 -2.93 -12.91
N LEU A 304 -7.39 -2.47 -11.77
CA LEU A 304 -8.16 -1.95 -10.66
C LEU A 304 -8.91 -0.69 -11.08
N ASP A 305 -10.21 -0.65 -10.78
CA ASP A 305 -11.11 0.47 -11.08
C ASP A 305 -11.51 1.17 -9.77
N VAL A 306 -11.27 2.49 -9.69
CA VAL A 306 -11.52 3.30 -8.49
C VAL A 306 -12.96 3.18 -8.02
N ASN A 307 -13.95 3.18 -8.93
CA ASN A 307 -15.36 3.11 -8.54
C ASN A 307 -15.73 1.72 -8.00
N VAL A 308 -15.19 0.66 -8.63
CA VAL A 308 -15.41 -0.72 -8.15
C VAL A 308 -14.74 -0.93 -6.80
N GLN A 309 -13.51 -0.45 -6.63
CA GLN A 309 -12.76 -0.58 -5.39
C GLN A 309 -13.44 0.18 -4.24
N GLU A 310 -13.91 1.42 -4.50
CA GLU A 310 -14.62 2.23 -3.49
C GLU A 310 -15.88 1.53 -2.98
N VAL A 311 -16.69 1.00 -3.90
CA VAL A 311 -17.88 0.23 -3.55
C VAL A 311 -17.54 -1.01 -2.72
N VAL A 312 -16.48 -1.72 -3.10
CA VAL A 312 -16.03 -2.92 -2.39
C VAL A 312 -15.52 -2.58 -0.98
N GLU A 313 -14.69 -1.55 -0.84
CA GLU A 313 -14.18 -1.15 0.50
C GLU A 313 -15.28 -0.65 1.41
N ARG A 314 -16.20 0.14 0.90
CA ARG A 314 -17.32 0.68 1.66
C ARG A 314 -18.20 -0.44 2.23
N TYR A 315 -18.66 -1.38 1.39
CA TYR A 315 -19.49 -2.49 1.88
C TYR A 315 -18.71 -3.49 2.75
N LEU A 316 -17.41 -3.66 2.51
CA LEU A 316 -16.57 -4.48 3.39
C LEU A 316 -16.44 -3.84 4.77
N ASN A 317 -16.19 -2.53 4.84
CA ASN A 317 -16.10 -1.80 6.11
C ASN A 317 -17.44 -1.86 6.88
N GLU A 318 -18.57 -1.58 6.20
CA GLU A 318 -19.89 -1.72 6.79
C GLU A 318 -20.12 -3.12 7.38
N ALA A 319 -19.71 -4.16 6.64
CA ALA A 319 -19.86 -5.54 7.08
C ALA A 319 -18.98 -5.89 8.28
N ILE A 320 -17.74 -5.40 8.31
CA ILE A 320 -16.80 -5.58 9.44
C ILE A 320 -17.39 -4.95 10.71
N TYR A 321 -17.85 -3.72 10.60
CA TYR A 321 -18.47 -3.00 11.71
C TYR A 321 -19.75 -3.70 12.21
N ALA A 322 -20.68 -3.97 11.29
CA ALA A 322 -21.98 -4.53 11.61
C ALA A 322 -21.91 -5.94 12.22
N ASN A 323 -20.88 -6.69 11.92
CA ASN A 323 -20.72 -8.07 12.40
C ASN A 323 -19.58 -8.22 13.42
N THR A 324 -19.05 -7.11 13.93
CA THR A 324 -17.95 -7.11 14.91
C THR A 324 -16.86 -8.12 14.53
N VAL A 325 -16.30 -7.95 13.32
CA VAL A 325 -15.29 -8.86 12.78
C VAL A 325 -13.99 -8.66 13.55
N GLU A 326 -13.58 -9.68 14.32
CA GLU A 326 -12.46 -9.56 15.27
C GLU A 326 -11.10 -9.78 14.62
N ASN A 327 -11.02 -10.52 13.49
CA ASN A 327 -9.73 -10.81 12.88
C ASN A 327 -9.50 -9.97 11.62
N ARG A 328 -10.13 -10.28 10.48
CA ARG A 328 -9.87 -9.58 9.21
C ARG A 328 -11.06 -9.63 8.27
N GLY A 329 -11.10 -8.64 7.37
CA GLY A 329 -12.00 -8.65 6.22
C GLY A 329 -11.21 -8.69 4.91
N ALA A 330 -11.73 -9.39 3.91
CA ALA A 330 -11.16 -9.39 2.57
C ALA A 330 -12.26 -9.42 1.51
N ALA A 331 -12.04 -8.70 0.41
CA ALA A 331 -12.93 -8.75 -0.74
C ALA A 331 -12.13 -8.66 -2.04
N ILE A 332 -12.57 -9.40 -3.06
CA ILE A 332 -11.93 -9.45 -4.38
C ILE A 332 -13.02 -9.40 -5.44
N VAL A 333 -12.83 -8.52 -6.43
CA VAL A 333 -13.58 -8.54 -7.69
C VAL A 333 -12.60 -8.84 -8.81
N MET A 334 -12.82 -9.94 -9.54
CA MET A 334 -11.88 -10.42 -10.56
C MET A 334 -12.62 -10.77 -11.83
N ASN A 335 -12.08 -10.41 -12.99
CA ASN A 335 -12.55 -10.89 -14.27
C ASN A 335 -12.18 -12.38 -14.42
N VAL A 336 -13.18 -13.24 -14.56
CA VAL A 336 -12.97 -14.70 -14.57
C VAL A 336 -12.25 -15.19 -15.82
N LYS A 337 -12.31 -14.44 -16.93
CA LYS A 337 -11.75 -14.84 -18.24
C LYS A 337 -10.29 -14.42 -18.37
N THR A 338 -9.93 -13.25 -17.82
CA THR A 338 -8.58 -12.69 -17.98
C THR A 338 -7.70 -12.83 -16.75
N GLY A 339 -8.30 -12.92 -15.55
CA GLY A 339 -7.58 -12.84 -14.29
C GLY A 339 -7.35 -11.40 -13.80
N ALA A 340 -7.79 -10.40 -14.54
CA ALA A 340 -7.67 -9.00 -14.16
C ALA A 340 -8.44 -8.72 -12.85
N ILE A 341 -7.77 -8.13 -11.88
CA ILE A 341 -8.34 -7.77 -10.57
C ILE A 341 -8.88 -6.36 -10.65
N LEU A 342 -10.21 -6.22 -10.61
CA LEU A 342 -10.91 -4.94 -10.69
C LEU A 342 -10.96 -4.26 -9.32
N ALA A 343 -10.98 -5.04 -8.24
CA ALA A 343 -10.89 -4.56 -6.87
C ALA A 343 -10.30 -5.62 -5.95
N MET A 344 -9.50 -5.19 -4.98
CA MET A 344 -8.92 -6.04 -3.94
C MET A 344 -8.78 -5.25 -2.65
N ALA A 345 -9.60 -5.57 -1.66
CA ALA A 345 -9.61 -4.95 -0.34
C ALA A 345 -9.14 -5.94 0.73
N SER A 346 -8.34 -5.46 1.66
CA SER A 346 -7.82 -6.21 2.80
C SER A 346 -7.82 -5.31 4.03
N LYS A 347 -8.58 -5.70 5.06
CA LYS A 347 -8.75 -4.93 6.29
C LYS A 347 -8.25 -5.73 7.52
N PRO A 348 -7.71 -5.06 8.55
CA PRO A 348 -7.41 -3.63 8.58
C PRO A 348 -6.34 -3.23 7.56
N ASP A 349 -6.39 -1.99 7.12
CA ASP A 349 -5.46 -1.36 6.18
C ASP A 349 -4.68 -0.21 6.82
N PHE A 350 -4.03 0.63 6.01
CA PHE A 350 -3.19 1.73 6.45
C PHE A 350 -3.17 2.86 5.40
N ASP A 351 -2.80 4.08 5.81
CA ASP A 351 -2.53 5.15 4.85
C ASP A 351 -1.09 5.03 4.30
N PRO A 352 -0.88 4.83 2.98
CA PRO A 352 0.44 4.81 2.37
C PRO A 352 1.25 6.11 2.54
N ASN A 353 0.58 7.25 2.78
CA ASN A 353 1.24 8.52 3.10
C ASN A 353 1.81 8.55 4.53
N ALA A 354 1.25 7.73 5.45
CA ALA A 354 1.66 7.63 6.84
C ALA A 354 1.73 6.15 7.30
N PRO A 355 2.53 5.29 6.66
CA PRO A 355 2.46 3.83 6.84
C PRO A 355 2.87 3.35 8.25
N LEU A 356 3.47 4.21 9.06
CA LEU A 356 3.83 3.94 10.45
C LEU A 356 2.83 4.53 11.45
N ASP A 357 1.73 5.09 10.99
CA ASP A 357 0.63 5.47 11.87
C ASP A 357 -0.24 4.23 12.15
N PHE A 358 -0.30 3.85 13.41
CA PHE A 358 -1.05 2.69 13.89
C PHE A 358 -2.28 3.11 14.70
N SER A 359 -2.56 4.42 14.84
CA SER A 359 -3.55 4.95 15.78
C SER A 359 -4.95 4.38 15.55
N GLU A 360 -5.39 4.26 14.31
CA GLU A 360 -6.70 3.72 13.95
C GLU A 360 -6.82 2.21 14.23
N ASN A 361 -5.73 1.46 14.09
CA ASN A 361 -5.71 0.01 14.24
C ASN A 361 -5.09 -0.48 15.55
N LEU A 362 -4.72 0.43 16.46
CA LEU A 362 -3.91 0.08 17.64
C LEU A 362 -4.57 -0.96 18.55
N ALA A 363 -5.87 -0.88 18.73
CA ALA A 363 -6.63 -1.85 19.52
C ALA A 363 -6.55 -3.26 18.92
N TYR A 364 -6.82 -3.37 17.63
CA TYR A 364 -6.70 -4.62 16.87
C TYR A 364 -5.27 -5.18 16.89
N LEU A 365 -4.26 -4.35 16.64
CA LEU A 365 -2.85 -4.76 16.62
C LEU A 365 -2.39 -5.30 17.97
N ASN A 366 -2.81 -4.66 19.06
CA ASN A 366 -2.55 -5.12 20.43
C ASN A 366 -3.23 -6.48 20.70
N GLU A 367 -4.47 -6.66 20.23
CA GLU A 367 -5.17 -7.93 20.39
C GLU A 367 -4.46 -9.05 19.64
N GLN A 368 -4.04 -8.83 18.39
CA GLN A 368 -3.29 -9.82 17.62
C GLN A 368 -1.97 -10.22 18.30
N VAL A 369 -1.22 -9.27 18.85
CA VAL A 369 0.02 -9.55 19.59
C VAL A 369 -0.25 -10.37 20.85
N ASN A 370 -1.33 -10.06 21.58
CA ASN A 370 -1.71 -10.74 22.80
C ASN A 370 -2.30 -12.14 22.53
N ALA A 371 -2.98 -12.34 21.42
CA ALA A 371 -3.55 -13.63 21.04
C ALA A 371 -2.49 -14.69 20.69
N GLU A 372 -1.32 -14.26 20.17
CA GLU A 372 -0.24 -15.18 19.79
C GLU A 372 1.10 -14.82 20.46
N PRO A 373 1.17 -14.84 21.80
CA PRO A 373 2.35 -14.40 22.54
C PRO A 373 3.61 -15.25 22.24
N GLU A 374 3.44 -16.51 21.86
CA GLU A 374 4.57 -17.37 21.48
C GLU A 374 5.28 -16.89 20.20
N ILE A 375 4.52 -16.24 19.29
CA ILE A 375 5.04 -15.72 18.03
C ILE A 375 5.60 -14.32 18.21
N TYR A 376 4.88 -13.45 18.93
CA TYR A 376 5.16 -12.00 18.97
C TYR A 376 5.94 -11.54 20.21
N THR A 377 6.16 -12.39 21.25
CA THR A 377 6.94 -11.98 22.41
C THR A 377 8.37 -11.57 22.01
N ILE A 378 8.73 -10.34 22.32
CA ILE A 378 10.08 -9.82 22.14
C ILE A 378 10.90 -10.19 23.37
N TYR A 379 12.09 -10.76 23.15
CA TYR A 379 12.97 -11.25 24.21
C TYR A 379 14.23 -10.41 24.31
N LYS A 380 14.68 -10.16 25.55
CA LYS A 380 15.92 -9.43 25.84
C LYS A 380 17.12 -10.09 25.18
N LYS A 381 18.03 -9.27 24.62
CA LYS A 381 19.27 -9.70 23.99
C LYS A 381 20.47 -9.01 24.62
N ASP A 382 21.61 -9.68 24.62
CA ASP A 382 22.90 -9.08 24.99
C ASP A 382 23.44 -8.15 23.86
N ALA A 383 24.57 -7.50 24.14
CA ALA A 383 25.24 -6.62 23.17
C ALA A 383 25.71 -7.33 21.87
N ASN A 384 25.77 -8.68 21.88
CA ASN A 384 26.15 -9.50 20.74
C ASN A 384 24.93 -10.06 19.98
N GLY A 385 23.70 -9.72 20.41
CA GLY A 385 22.45 -10.18 19.81
C GLY A 385 21.95 -11.54 20.28
N ASN A 386 22.56 -12.17 21.30
CA ASN A 386 22.11 -13.46 21.84
C ASN A 386 20.99 -13.23 22.86
N TYR A 387 19.99 -14.15 22.86
CA TYR A 387 18.91 -14.08 23.82
C TYR A 387 19.40 -14.30 25.26
N LEU A 388 19.02 -13.39 26.15
CA LEU A 388 19.19 -13.58 27.59
C LEU A 388 18.24 -14.69 28.09
N ARG A 389 18.71 -15.47 29.07
CA ARG A 389 17.95 -16.59 29.63
C ARG A 389 17.95 -16.52 31.16
N ASP A 390 16.86 -16.96 31.75
CA ASP A 390 16.73 -17.11 33.20
C ASP A 390 17.50 -18.35 33.72
N GLU A 391 17.43 -18.60 35.02
CA GLU A 391 18.11 -19.73 35.70
C GLU A 391 17.61 -21.10 35.21
N GLN A 392 16.41 -21.16 34.61
CA GLN A 392 15.81 -22.37 34.04
C GLN A 392 16.12 -22.52 32.55
N GLY A 393 16.90 -21.59 31.96
CA GLY A 393 17.27 -21.56 30.55
C GLY A 393 16.18 -21.00 29.60
N LYS A 394 15.08 -20.46 30.11
CA LYS A 394 14.01 -19.87 29.33
C LYS A 394 14.41 -18.45 28.93
N LYS A 395 14.05 -18.02 27.72
CA LYS A 395 14.27 -16.64 27.24
C LYS A 395 13.52 -15.64 28.11
N ILE A 396 14.17 -14.53 28.45
CA ILE A 396 13.60 -13.46 29.29
C ILE A 396 12.87 -12.46 28.37
N PRO A 397 11.55 -12.24 28.56
CA PRO A 397 10.81 -11.22 27.79
C PRO A 397 11.31 -9.80 28.09
N GLU A 398 11.19 -8.91 27.11
CA GLU A 398 11.29 -7.45 27.35
C GLU A 398 10.13 -7.01 28.25
N GLU A 399 10.39 -6.02 29.11
CA GLU A 399 9.38 -5.47 30.03
C GLU A 399 8.49 -4.45 29.34
N GLU A 400 9.09 -3.64 28.43
CA GLU A 400 8.41 -2.66 27.59
C GLU A 400 8.84 -2.90 26.12
N PRO A 401 8.27 -3.91 25.45
CA PRO A 401 8.67 -4.26 24.10
C PRO A 401 8.20 -3.22 23.09
N ASP A 402 9.09 -2.83 22.18
CA ASP A 402 8.72 -2.04 21.01
C ASP A 402 8.11 -2.94 19.93
N TYR A 403 6.79 -2.93 19.82
CA TYR A 403 6.03 -3.70 18.83
C TYR A 403 5.91 -3.01 17.46
N THR A 404 6.50 -1.84 17.23
CA THR A 404 6.40 -1.10 15.94
C THR A 404 6.64 -1.99 14.73
N GLY A 405 7.71 -2.83 14.79
CA GLY A 405 8.02 -3.77 13.72
C GLY A 405 6.95 -4.84 13.52
N THR A 406 6.35 -5.31 14.60
CA THR A 406 5.28 -6.34 14.58
C THR A 406 3.98 -5.74 14.05
N TYR A 407 3.57 -4.56 14.53
CA TYR A 407 2.38 -3.85 14.06
C TYR A 407 2.46 -3.58 12.56
N ARG A 408 3.62 -3.09 12.11
CA ARG A 408 3.92 -2.91 10.69
C ARG A 408 3.69 -4.19 9.89
N ASP A 409 4.27 -5.30 10.33
CA ASP A 409 4.21 -6.57 9.62
C ASP A 409 2.78 -7.16 9.59
N ILE A 410 1.94 -6.85 10.57
CA ILE A 410 0.52 -7.22 10.59
C ILE A 410 -0.30 -6.30 9.69
N GLN A 411 -0.12 -4.97 9.81
CA GLN A 411 -0.96 -3.97 9.16
C GLN A 411 -0.74 -3.91 7.64
N TRP A 412 0.52 -3.98 7.17
CA TRP A 412 0.83 -3.83 5.74
C TRP A 412 0.48 -5.04 4.89
N LYS A 413 0.31 -6.22 5.49
CA LYS A 413 0.02 -7.44 4.74
C LYS A 413 -1.24 -7.34 3.90
N ASN A 414 -1.13 -7.71 2.63
CA ASN A 414 -2.30 -8.02 1.82
C ASN A 414 -2.81 -9.43 2.18
N LYS A 415 -3.80 -9.48 3.07
CA LYS A 415 -4.31 -10.73 3.66
C LYS A 415 -5.02 -11.63 2.63
N THR A 416 -5.33 -11.09 1.43
CA THR A 416 -5.91 -11.89 0.35
C THR A 416 -4.92 -12.88 -0.28
N ILE A 417 -3.61 -12.62 -0.14
CA ILE A 417 -2.52 -13.42 -0.75
C ILE A 417 -1.49 -13.94 0.25
N THR A 418 -1.41 -13.34 1.45
CA THR A 418 -0.37 -13.68 2.42
C THR A 418 -0.85 -14.65 3.49
N GLU A 419 -2.14 -14.68 3.77
CA GLU A 419 -2.71 -15.41 4.89
C GLU A 419 -3.65 -16.52 4.44
N LEU A 420 -3.54 -17.64 5.14
CA LEU A 420 -4.30 -18.86 4.85
C LEU A 420 -5.57 -18.93 5.69
N TYR A 421 -6.61 -19.53 5.13
CA TYR A 421 -7.83 -19.89 5.86
C TYR A 421 -8.39 -21.22 5.34
N TYR A 422 -9.28 -21.84 6.08
CA TYR A 422 -10.01 -23.02 5.62
C TYR A 422 -11.18 -22.55 4.74
N PRO A 423 -11.23 -22.90 3.42
CA PRO A 423 -12.24 -22.36 2.51
C PRO A 423 -13.66 -22.87 2.81
N GLY A 424 -13.76 -23.98 3.54
CA GLY A 424 -15.03 -24.57 3.93
C GLY A 424 -15.92 -24.85 2.72
N SER A 425 -17.21 -24.61 2.88
CA SER A 425 -18.20 -24.97 1.87
C SER A 425 -18.08 -24.27 0.52
N VAL A 426 -17.32 -23.20 0.37
CA VAL A 426 -17.01 -22.59 -0.95
C VAL A 426 -16.24 -23.59 -1.82
N PHE A 427 -15.37 -24.40 -1.22
CA PHE A 427 -14.61 -25.43 -1.90
C PHE A 427 -15.49 -26.53 -2.55
N LYS A 428 -16.73 -26.71 -2.10
CA LYS A 428 -17.67 -27.68 -2.70
C LYS A 428 -17.94 -27.43 -4.19
N VAL A 429 -17.80 -26.20 -4.66
CA VAL A 429 -17.84 -25.87 -6.10
C VAL A 429 -16.73 -26.61 -6.85
N ILE A 430 -15.54 -26.65 -6.27
CA ILE A 430 -14.39 -27.34 -6.86
C ILE A 430 -14.59 -28.86 -6.83
N THR A 431 -15.05 -29.40 -5.70
CA THR A 431 -15.37 -30.85 -5.59
C THR A 431 -16.49 -31.25 -6.54
N ALA A 432 -17.51 -30.39 -6.76
CA ALA A 432 -18.54 -30.62 -7.78
C ALA A 432 -17.92 -30.64 -9.20
N ALA A 433 -17.04 -29.69 -9.50
CA ALA A 433 -16.33 -29.61 -10.78
C ALA A 433 -15.49 -30.87 -11.05
N MET A 434 -14.73 -31.33 -10.06
CA MET A 434 -14.00 -32.60 -10.10
C MET A 434 -14.93 -33.79 -10.42
N GLY A 435 -16.09 -33.82 -9.73
CA GLY A 435 -17.08 -34.90 -9.90
C GLY A 435 -17.69 -34.93 -11.27
N VAL A 436 -18.05 -33.76 -11.80
CA VAL A 436 -18.70 -33.65 -13.13
C VAL A 436 -17.70 -33.95 -14.24
N ASP A 437 -16.53 -33.34 -14.20
CA ASP A 437 -15.54 -33.47 -15.27
C ASP A 437 -14.95 -34.89 -15.34
N SER A 438 -14.71 -35.53 -14.21
CA SER A 438 -14.25 -36.93 -14.16
C SER A 438 -15.32 -37.97 -14.53
N GLY A 439 -16.56 -37.53 -14.77
CA GLY A 439 -17.69 -38.41 -15.03
C GLY A 439 -18.18 -39.21 -13.81
N LYS A 440 -17.69 -38.86 -12.62
CA LYS A 440 -18.09 -39.50 -11.38
C LYS A 440 -19.45 -38.96 -10.84
N ALA A 441 -19.86 -37.79 -11.30
CA ALA A 441 -21.17 -37.21 -11.02
C ALA A 441 -21.72 -36.50 -12.25
N THR A 442 -23.05 -36.28 -12.25
CA THR A 442 -23.75 -35.39 -13.16
C THR A 442 -24.63 -34.47 -12.33
N TYR A 443 -25.27 -33.48 -12.94
CA TYR A 443 -26.27 -32.63 -12.26
C TYR A 443 -27.31 -33.46 -11.48
N TYR A 444 -27.74 -34.63 -12.00
CA TYR A 444 -28.79 -35.50 -11.46
C TYR A 444 -28.26 -36.61 -10.54
N THR A 445 -26.95 -36.72 -10.32
CA THR A 445 -26.42 -37.77 -9.43
C THR A 445 -26.90 -37.54 -8.00
N THR A 446 -27.52 -38.57 -7.40
CA THR A 446 -28.11 -38.48 -6.05
C THR A 446 -27.32 -39.25 -5.01
N PHE A 447 -27.25 -38.67 -3.80
CA PHE A 447 -26.84 -39.36 -2.58
C PHE A 447 -27.84 -39.05 -1.46
N ASN A 448 -27.84 -39.93 -0.43
CA ASN A 448 -28.71 -39.75 0.73
C ASN A 448 -27.94 -39.09 1.88
N CYS A 449 -28.51 -38.05 2.48
CA CYS A 449 -28.04 -37.39 3.69
C CYS A 449 -28.94 -37.68 4.89
N SER A 450 -28.46 -38.48 5.81
CA SER A 450 -29.14 -38.79 7.07
C SER A 450 -28.84 -37.81 8.21
N GLY A 451 -28.10 -36.72 7.95
CA GLY A 451 -27.66 -35.77 8.97
C GLY A 451 -26.30 -36.11 9.61
N ALA A 452 -25.88 -37.37 9.55
CA ALA A 452 -24.61 -37.89 10.02
C ALA A 452 -24.11 -38.97 9.07
N TYR A 453 -22.74 -39.11 9.00
CA TYR A 453 -22.10 -40.12 8.14
C TYR A 453 -20.77 -40.57 8.77
N GLY A 454 -20.65 -41.88 8.96
CA GLY A 454 -19.42 -42.48 9.53
C GLY A 454 -18.38 -42.76 8.45
N VAL A 455 -17.13 -42.40 8.75
CA VAL A 455 -15.96 -42.74 7.94
C VAL A 455 -14.86 -43.20 8.87
N ALA A 456 -14.46 -44.44 8.75
CA ALA A 456 -13.53 -45.09 9.71
C ALA A 456 -14.00 -44.95 11.16
N LYS A 457 -13.28 -44.20 11.99
CA LYS A 457 -13.66 -43.97 13.40
C LYS A 457 -14.31 -42.60 13.63
N GLU A 458 -14.41 -41.77 12.58
CA GLU A 458 -14.92 -40.43 12.65
C GLU A 458 -16.41 -40.37 12.22
N THR A 459 -17.15 -39.44 12.81
CA THR A 459 -18.56 -39.19 12.42
C THR A 459 -18.70 -37.75 12.00
N TYR A 460 -19.00 -37.53 10.74
CA TYR A 460 -19.27 -36.22 10.15
C TYR A 460 -20.72 -35.85 10.24
N HIS A 461 -20.98 -34.57 10.40
CA HIS A 461 -22.36 -34.03 10.48
C HIS A 461 -22.60 -32.95 9.41
N CYS A 462 -23.82 -32.83 8.94
CA CYS A 462 -24.28 -31.65 8.26
C CYS A 462 -24.46 -30.47 9.22
N ALA A 463 -24.52 -29.26 8.71
CA ALA A 463 -24.80 -28.06 9.50
C ALA A 463 -26.09 -28.22 10.29
N GLY A 464 -26.10 -27.90 11.56
CA GLY A 464 -27.22 -28.09 12.47
C GLY A 464 -27.68 -29.56 12.63
N LYS A 465 -26.86 -30.54 12.25
CA LYS A 465 -27.14 -31.98 12.26
C LYS A 465 -28.43 -32.34 11.49
N LYS A 466 -28.84 -31.52 10.50
CA LYS A 466 -30.07 -31.67 9.72
C LYS A 466 -29.89 -32.75 8.67
N ALA A 467 -30.87 -33.69 8.58
CA ALA A 467 -30.97 -34.64 7.49
C ALA A 467 -31.64 -33.99 6.27
N HIS A 468 -30.97 -34.07 5.09
CA HIS A 468 -31.52 -33.53 3.84
C HIS A 468 -32.24 -34.58 2.98
N GLY A 469 -32.11 -35.85 3.33
CA GLY A 469 -32.65 -36.94 2.52
C GLY A 469 -31.87 -37.16 1.22
N VAL A 470 -32.56 -37.76 0.24
CA VAL A 470 -32.03 -37.96 -1.08
C VAL A 470 -32.04 -36.62 -1.84
N GLN A 471 -30.90 -36.18 -2.34
CA GLN A 471 -30.76 -34.94 -3.07
C GLN A 471 -29.78 -35.11 -4.23
N ASN A 472 -30.00 -34.34 -5.30
CA ASN A 472 -29.06 -34.26 -6.41
C ASN A 472 -27.90 -33.29 -6.12
N LEU A 473 -26.95 -33.14 -7.09
CA LEU A 473 -25.75 -32.30 -6.89
C LEU A 473 -26.12 -30.82 -6.70
N ALA A 474 -27.11 -30.29 -7.41
CA ALA A 474 -27.48 -28.88 -7.29
C ALA A 474 -28.18 -28.62 -5.94
N GLU A 475 -29.11 -29.50 -5.52
CA GLU A 475 -29.73 -29.43 -4.21
C GLU A 475 -28.71 -29.57 -3.08
N ALA A 476 -27.70 -30.44 -3.24
CA ALA A 476 -26.64 -30.65 -2.27
C ALA A 476 -25.72 -29.41 -2.14
N LEU A 477 -25.44 -28.72 -3.25
CA LEU A 477 -24.67 -27.48 -3.20
C LEU A 477 -25.44 -26.37 -2.49
N ARG A 478 -26.75 -26.22 -2.82
CA ARG A 478 -27.66 -25.26 -2.22
C ARG A 478 -27.84 -25.46 -0.72
N ASN A 479 -28.07 -26.73 -0.32
CA ASN A 479 -28.17 -27.12 1.09
C ASN A 479 -26.84 -27.15 1.81
N SER A 480 -25.73 -26.85 1.11
CA SER A 480 -24.35 -26.97 1.61
C SER A 480 -24.08 -28.31 2.32
N CYS A 481 -24.57 -29.42 1.77
CA CYS A 481 -24.62 -30.72 2.41
C CYS A 481 -23.24 -31.38 2.51
N ASN A 482 -22.63 -31.43 3.69
CA ASN A 482 -21.35 -32.10 3.91
C ASN A 482 -21.38 -33.56 3.52
N ILE A 483 -22.43 -34.28 3.91
CA ILE A 483 -22.57 -35.73 3.70
C ILE A 483 -22.61 -36.08 2.21
N TYR A 484 -23.26 -35.29 1.39
CA TYR A 484 -23.23 -35.46 -0.06
C TYR A 484 -21.82 -35.36 -0.62
N PHE A 485 -21.08 -34.29 -0.22
CA PHE A 485 -19.73 -34.04 -0.73
C PHE A 485 -18.69 -35.03 -0.20
N ILE A 486 -18.88 -35.56 1.01
CA ILE A 486 -18.07 -36.70 1.50
C ILE A 486 -18.26 -37.91 0.59
N GLN A 487 -19.49 -38.31 0.31
CA GLN A 487 -19.81 -39.44 -0.59
C GLN A 487 -19.27 -39.20 -2.00
N LEU A 488 -19.33 -37.98 -2.52
CA LEU A 488 -18.75 -37.59 -3.81
C LEU A 488 -17.22 -37.70 -3.79
N GLY A 489 -16.56 -37.19 -2.71
CA GLY A 489 -15.11 -37.30 -2.53
C GLY A 489 -14.64 -38.75 -2.48
N GLN A 490 -15.35 -39.60 -1.73
CA GLN A 490 -15.05 -41.04 -1.70
C GLN A 490 -15.25 -41.70 -3.08
N ARG A 491 -16.27 -41.31 -3.82
CA ARG A 491 -16.50 -41.78 -5.18
C ARG A 491 -15.44 -41.33 -6.18
N LEU A 492 -14.86 -40.14 -6.01
CA LEU A 492 -13.68 -39.64 -6.73
C LEU A 492 -12.45 -40.48 -6.44
N GLY A 493 -12.22 -40.74 -5.15
CA GLY A 493 -11.00 -41.38 -4.62
C GLY A 493 -9.84 -40.39 -4.53
N SER A 494 -8.88 -40.71 -3.65
CA SER A 494 -7.75 -39.85 -3.29
C SER A 494 -6.88 -39.41 -4.48
N SER A 495 -6.65 -40.32 -5.41
CA SER A 495 -5.82 -40.00 -6.59
C SER A 495 -6.46 -38.96 -7.49
N VAL A 496 -7.70 -39.17 -7.89
CA VAL A 496 -8.42 -38.23 -8.78
C VAL A 496 -8.64 -36.90 -8.09
N PHE A 497 -9.03 -36.93 -6.82
CA PHE A 497 -9.21 -35.71 -6.03
C PHE A 497 -7.93 -34.87 -6.00
N TYR A 498 -6.77 -35.50 -5.68
CA TYR A 498 -5.50 -34.78 -5.60
C TYR A 498 -5.05 -34.23 -6.95
N ASP A 499 -5.22 -35.00 -8.05
CA ASP A 499 -4.82 -34.56 -9.39
C ASP A 499 -5.60 -33.31 -9.83
N TYR A 500 -6.89 -33.23 -9.51
CA TYR A 500 -7.67 -32.00 -9.74
C TYR A 500 -7.31 -30.88 -8.75
N PHE A 501 -7.07 -31.21 -7.47
CA PHE A 501 -6.64 -30.22 -6.47
C PHE A 501 -5.38 -29.50 -6.92
N ASP A 502 -4.41 -30.24 -7.42
CA ASP A 502 -3.18 -29.71 -8.00
C ASP A 502 -3.46 -28.92 -9.29
N ALA A 503 -4.27 -29.50 -10.19
CA ALA A 503 -4.62 -28.83 -11.44
C ALA A 503 -5.33 -27.48 -11.24
N PHE A 504 -6.19 -27.34 -10.23
CA PHE A 504 -6.83 -26.07 -9.84
C PHE A 504 -5.88 -25.05 -9.18
N GLY A 505 -4.60 -25.41 -8.96
CA GLY A 505 -3.56 -24.49 -8.48
C GLY A 505 -3.46 -24.35 -6.96
N PHE A 506 -4.06 -25.26 -6.17
CA PHE A 506 -4.01 -25.17 -4.71
C PHE A 506 -2.67 -25.63 -4.10
N THR A 507 -1.79 -26.22 -4.89
CA THR A 507 -0.45 -26.66 -4.46
C THR A 507 0.65 -25.64 -4.78
N GLU A 508 0.33 -24.55 -5.45
CA GLU A 508 1.27 -23.54 -5.92
C GLU A 508 0.73 -22.12 -5.73
N ARG A 509 1.61 -21.12 -5.86
CA ARG A 509 1.22 -19.72 -5.88
C ARG A 509 0.35 -19.43 -7.11
N THR A 510 -0.53 -18.43 -6.98
CA THR A 510 -1.34 -17.96 -8.12
C THR A 510 -0.48 -17.25 -9.16
N GLY A 511 0.65 -16.66 -8.74
CA GLY A 511 1.55 -15.90 -9.59
C GLY A 511 1.07 -14.47 -9.84
N VAL A 512 0.24 -13.94 -8.95
CA VAL A 512 -0.17 -12.54 -8.99
C VAL A 512 1.06 -11.62 -8.93
N ASP A 513 0.99 -10.51 -9.62
CA ASP A 513 2.07 -9.51 -9.74
C ASP A 513 2.27 -8.64 -8.49
N LEU A 514 1.78 -9.12 -7.34
CA LEU A 514 1.98 -8.52 -6.02
C LEU A 514 3.07 -9.25 -5.22
N PRO A 515 3.82 -8.55 -4.36
CA PRO A 515 4.88 -9.16 -3.57
C PRO A 515 4.31 -9.97 -2.39
N ASN A 516 5.14 -10.86 -1.87
CA ASN A 516 4.90 -11.61 -0.63
C ASN A 516 3.73 -12.61 -0.69
N GLU A 517 3.27 -13.02 -1.87
CA GLU A 517 2.32 -14.13 -1.97
C GLU A 517 2.87 -15.36 -1.24
N THR A 518 2.09 -15.93 -0.32
CA THR A 518 2.53 -17.08 0.47
C THR A 518 2.73 -18.32 -0.40
N GLY A 519 3.75 -19.10 -0.09
CA GLY A 519 3.96 -20.42 -0.67
C GLY A 519 3.72 -21.55 0.35
N MET A 520 3.21 -21.22 1.54
CA MET A 520 3.09 -22.16 2.65
C MET A 520 1.66 -22.73 2.79
N MET A 521 1.02 -23.11 1.67
CA MET A 521 -0.29 -23.75 1.70
C MET A 521 -0.25 -25.03 2.56
N LYS A 522 -1.35 -25.28 3.26
CA LYS A 522 -1.51 -26.49 4.07
C LYS A 522 -2.51 -27.42 3.41
N TYR A 523 -2.09 -28.61 3.03
CA TYR A 523 -2.93 -29.63 2.43
C TYR A 523 -2.30 -31.01 2.63
N TYR A 524 -3.09 -32.08 2.44
CA TYR A 524 -2.59 -33.46 2.43
C TYR A 524 -2.06 -33.81 1.05
N THR A 525 -0.85 -34.32 0.99
CA THR A 525 -0.27 -34.86 -0.26
C THR A 525 -1.03 -36.10 -0.72
N LYS A 526 -0.84 -36.49 -1.98
CA LYS A 526 -1.51 -37.67 -2.57
C LYS A 526 -1.38 -38.94 -1.73
N SER A 527 -0.22 -39.17 -1.10
CA SER A 527 0.03 -40.31 -0.23
C SER A 527 -0.55 -40.19 1.18
N GLN A 528 -0.89 -38.99 1.62
CA GLN A 528 -1.47 -38.69 2.93
C GLN A 528 -2.99 -38.64 2.92
N LEU A 529 -3.62 -38.58 1.73
CA LEU A 529 -5.07 -38.56 1.59
C LEU A 529 -5.67 -39.93 1.85
N GLY A 530 -5.85 -40.31 3.13
CA GLY A 530 -6.65 -41.43 3.56
C GLY A 530 -8.16 -41.13 3.43
N GLU A 531 -9.00 -42.05 3.90
CA GLU A 531 -10.48 -41.90 3.81
C GLU A 531 -10.98 -40.71 4.64
N VAL A 532 -10.39 -40.46 5.81
CA VAL A 532 -10.76 -39.37 6.74
C VAL A 532 -10.33 -38.02 6.15
N GLU A 533 -9.08 -37.91 5.72
CA GLU A 533 -8.52 -36.70 5.13
C GLU A 533 -9.23 -36.32 3.83
N LEU A 534 -9.51 -37.30 2.94
CA LEU A 534 -10.27 -37.10 1.73
C LEU A 534 -11.68 -36.60 2.04
N SER A 535 -12.34 -37.21 3.02
CA SER A 535 -13.68 -36.82 3.44
C SER A 535 -13.73 -35.37 3.92
N SER A 536 -12.79 -34.95 4.79
CA SER A 536 -12.68 -33.58 5.27
C SER A 536 -12.30 -32.61 4.17
N SER A 537 -11.39 -33.00 3.28
CA SER A 537 -10.97 -32.19 2.12
C SER A 537 -12.11 -31.95 1.13
N SER A 538 -13.02 -32.93 0.95
CA SER A 538 -14.10 -32.83 -0.04
C SER A 538 -15.11 -31.71 0.23
N PHE A 539 -15.18 -31.18 1.46
CA PHE A 539 -16.00 -30.03 1.81
C PHE A 539 -15.19 -28.82 2.36
N GLY A 540 -13.85 -28.84 2.19
CA GLY A 540 -12.99 -27.66 2.40
C GLY A 540 -12.50 -27.45 3.83
N GLN A 541 -12.42 -28.50 4.68
CA GLN A 541 -12.03 -28.38 6.11
C GLN A 541 -10.62 -28.96 6.43
N ALA A 542 -9.91 -29.50 5.46
CA ALA A 542 -8.63 -30.16 5.68
C ALA A 542 -7.49 -29.53 4.85
N MET A 543 -7.70 -28.34 4.35
CA MET A 543 -6.72 -27.54 3.63
C MET A 543 -6.81 -26.09 4.03
N ALA A 544 -5.69 -25.38 4.08
CA ALA A 544 -5.67 -23.95 4.26
C ALA A 544 -5.00 -23.30 3.03
N VAL A 545 -5.71 -22.38 2.43
CA VAL A 545 -5.39 -21.70 1.15
C VAL A 545 -5.66 -20.21 1.26
N THR A 546 -5.17 -19.42 0.31
CA THR A 546 -5.45 -17.97 0.29
C THR A 546 -6.82 -17.67 -0.34
N PRO A 547 -7.44 -16.52 0.00
CA PRO A 547 -8.64 -16.04 -0.69
C PRO A 547 -8.46 -15.95 -2.20
N LEU A 548 -7.31 -15.48 -2.69
CA LEU A 548 -7.05 -15.35 -4.13
C LEU A 548 -6.96 -16.72 -4.82
N GLN A 549 -6.37 -17.75 -4.18
CA GLN A 549 -6.39 -19.11 -4.74
C GLN A 549 -7.81 -19.64 -4.90
N VAL A 550 -8.70 -19.35 -3.96
CA VAL A 550 -10.12 -19.74 -4.08
C VAL A 550 -10.79 -19.01 -5.25
N CYS A 551 -10.53 -17.70 -5.40
CA CYS A 551 -11.06 -16.91 -6.51
C CYS A 551 -10.58 -17.45 -7.87
N THR A 552 -9.30 -17.74 -8.03
CA THR A 552 -8.74 -18.29 -9.29
C THR A 552 -9.29 -19.67 -9.60
N ALA A 553 -9.44 -20.53 -8.61
CA ALA A 553 -9.99 -21.87 -8.79
C ALA A 553 -11.48 -21.84 -9.18
N ILE A 554 -12.29 -20.99 -8.52
CA ILE A 554 -13.72 -20.84 -8.89
C ILE A 554 -13.81 -20.22 -10.29
N SER A 555 -12.99 -19.23 -10.64
CA SER A 555 -12.95 -18.66 -11.99
C SER A 555 -12.67 -19.75 -13.03
N ALA A 556 -11.70 -20.62 -12.77
CA ALA A 556 -11.42 -21.77 -13.65
C ALA A 556 -12.63 -22.73 -13.75
N ALA A 557 -13.36 -22.94 -12.66
CA ALA A 557 -14.54 -23.80 -12.66
C ALA A 557 -15.68 -23.24 -13.53
N VAL A 558 -15.72 -21.93 -13.81
CA VAL A 558 -16.88 -21.29 -14.47
C VAL A 558 -16.58 -20.62 -15.81
N ASN A 559 -15.31 -20.45 -16.19
CA ASN A 559 -14.89 -19.74 -17.41
C ASN A 559 -14.63 -20.66 -18.64
N GLY A 560 -15.07 -21.90 -18.56
CA GLY A 560 -14.77 -22.93 -19.58
C GLY A 560 -13.62 -23.87 -19.19
N GLY A 561 -13.17 -23.79 -17.94
CA GLY A 561 -12.17 -24.69 -17.36
C GLY A 561 -10.75 -24.14 -17.36
N TYR A 562 -10.52 -22.88 -17.67
CA TYR A 562 -9.18 -22.29 -17.81
C TYR A 562 -8.68 -21.66 -16.50
N LEU A 563 -7.59 -22.18 -15.96
CA LEU A 563 -6.87 -21.55 -14.86
C LEU A 563 -6.02 -20.40 -15.40
N VAL A 564 -6.37 -19.18 -15.01
CA VAL A 564 -5.68 -17.95 -15.42
C VAL A 564 -4.80 -17.41 -14.29
N THR A 565 -3.70 -16.73 -14.64
CA THR A 565 -2.87 -16.00 -13.67
C THR A 565 -3.57 -14.68 -13.33
N PRO A 566 -3.88 -14.40 -12.05
CA PRO A 566 -4.43 -13.11 -11.67
C PRO A 566 -3.37 -12.01 -11.80
N HIS A 567 -3.79 -10.79 -12.13
CA HIS A 567 -2.92 -9.63 -12.24
C HIS A 567 -3.65 -8.36 -11.87
N VAL A 568 -2.88 -7.37 -11.43
CA VAL A 568 -3.37 -6.02 -11.08
C VAL A 568 -2.89 -4.98 -12.09
N VAL A 569 -1.76 -5.20 -12.74
CA VAL A 569 -1.24 -4.29 -13.78
C VAL A 569 -1.69 -4.78 -15.16
N ASP A 570 -2.37 -3.89 -15.89
CA ASP A 570 -2.84 -4.15 -17.27
C ASP A 570 -1.81 -3.72 -18.30
N LYS A 571 -1.18 -2.56 -18.07
CA LYS A 571 -0.22 -1.98 -19.03
C LYS A 571 0.86 -1.21 -18.32
N ILE A 572 2.01 -1.15 -18.98
CA ILE A 572 3.11 -0.24 -18.65
C ILE A 572 3.19 0.80 -19.76
N THR A 573 3.20 2.08 -19.41
CA THR A 573 3.30 3.18 -20.37
C THR A 573 4.53 4.04 -20.11
N ASP A 574 5.03 4.70 -21.15
CA ASP A 574 6.05 5.75 -20.99
C ASP A 574 5.42 7.05 -20.44
N GLN A 575 6.25 8.06 -20.20
CA GLN A 575 5.79 9.36 -19.70
C GLN A 575 4.89 10.13 -20.70
N ASN A 576 4.81 9.70 -21.95
CA ASN A 576 3.95 10.28 -22.99
C ASN A 576 2.64 9.50 -23.16
N GLY A 577 2.43 8.44 -22.37
CA GLY A 577 1.25 7.57 -22.44
C GLY A 577 1.34 6.49 -23.52
N ASN A 578 2.50 6.33 -24.19
CA ASN A 578 2.65 5.23 -25.15
C ASN A 578 2.81 3.91 -24.43
N VAL A 579 2.09 2.89 -24.89
CA VAL A 579 2.18 1.55 -24.31
C VAL A 579 3.55 0.94 -24.58
N VAL A 580 4.27 0.61 -23.52
CA VAL A 580 5.56 -0.08 -23.55
C VAL A 580 5.36 -1.60 -23.47
N GLU A 581 4.42 -2.02 -22.61
CA GLU A 581 4.06 -3.42 -22.41
C GLU A 581 2.57 -3.53 -22.09
N GLU A 582 1.91 -4.54 -22.63
CA GLU A 582 0.52 -4.86 -22.32
C GLU A 582 0.45 -6.26 -21.71
N ILE A 583 -0.15 -6.35 -20.51
CA ILE A 583 -0.27 -7.58 -19.74
C ILE A 583 -1.66 -8.17 -20.03
N GLY A 584 -1.70 -9.11 -20.94
CA GLY A 584 -2.95 -9.79 -21.30
C GLY A 584 -3.26 -11.01 -20.42
N ALA A 585 -4.38 -11.66 -20.72
CA ALA A 585 -4.77 -12.89 -20.05
C ALA A 585 -3.71 -13.99 -20.21
N ASN A 586 -3.20 -14.49 -19.09
CA ASN A 586 -2.23 -15.59 -19.05
C ASN A 586 -2.92 -16.88 -18.60
N VAL A 587 -3.25 -17.75 -19.55
CA VAL A 587 -3.84 -19.06 -19.29
C VAL A 587 -2.76 -20.06 -18.94
N ARG A 588 -2.74 -20.55 -17.71
CA ARG A 588 -1.77 -21.52 -17.22
C ARG A 588 -2.06 -22.92 -17.76
N ARG A 589 -3.33 -23.35 -17.73
CA ARG A 589 -3.82 -24.66 -18.22
C ARG A 589 -5.33 -24.70 -18.25
N GLN A 590 -5.88 -25.69 -18.98
CA GLN A 590 -7.27 -26.07 -18.83
C GLN A 590 -7.41 -27.20 -17.80
N VAL A 591 -8.26 -27.01 -16.79
CA VAL A 591 -8.43 -27.90 -15.63
C VAL A 591 -9.61 -28.83 -15.82
N ILE A 592 -10.71 -28.30 -16.35
CA ILE A 592 -11.94 -29.05 -16.62
C ILE A 592 -12.46 -28.75 -18.03
N SER A 593 -13.34 -29.58 -18.51
CA SER A 593 -14.01 -29.37 -19.79
C SER A 593 -15.00 -28.21 -19.76
N LYS A 594 -15.27 -27.62 -20.93
CA LYS A 594 -16.28 -26.56 -21.08
C LYS A 594 -17.68 -27.02 -20.62
N SER A 595 -18.04 -28.26 -20.92
CA SER A 595 -19.34 -28.83 -20.50
C SER A 595 -19.47 -29.03 -19.01
N ALA A 596 -18.36 -29.40 -18.33
CA ALA A 596 -18.33 -29.44 -16.86
C ALA A 596 -18.51 -28.04 -16.28
N SER A 597 -17.80 -27.07 -16.82
CA SER A 597 -17.91 -25.66 -16.42
C SER A 597 -19.33 -25.12 -16.58
N GLU A 598 -20.02 -25.42 -17.69
CA GLU A 598 -21.43 -25.07 -17.93
C GLU A 598 -22.35 -25.65 -16.85
N THR A 599 -22.12 -26.93 -16.49
CA THR A 599 -22.88 -27.59 -15.42
C THR A 599 -22.66 -26.91 -14.06
N ILE A 600 -21.42 -26.53 -13.76
CA ILE A 600 -21.10 -25.83 -12.49
C ILE A 600 -21.79 -24.46 -12.41
N ARG A 601 -21.80 -23.69 -13.50
CA ARG A 601 -22.52 -22.41 -13.55
C ARG A 601 -24.02 -22.60 -13.24
N GLN A 602 -24.67 -23.58 -13.85
CA GLN A 602 -26.08 -23.90 -13.58
C GLN A 602 -26.34 -24.27 -12.12
N ILE A 603 -25.45 -25.03 -11.51
CA ILE A 603 -25.55 -25.46 -10.12
C ILE A 603 -25.36 -24.26 -9.17
N MET A 604 -24.42 -23.36 -9.45
CA MET A 604 -24.16 -22.14 -8.68
C MET A 604 -25.33 -21.15 -8.82
N GLU A 605 -25.93 -21.03 -10.01
CA GLU A 605 -27.14 -20.21 -10.22
C GLU A 605 -28.32 -20.74 -9.43
N TYR A 606 -28.49 -22.07 -9.38
CA TYR A 606 -29.54 -22.71 -8.58
C TYR A 606 -29.39 -22.40 -7.07
N GLU A 607 -28.17 -22.24 -6.54
CA GLU A 607 -27.94 -21.88 -5.12
C GLU A 607 -28.50 -20.48 -4.78
N VAL A 608 -28.22 -19.47 -5.62
CA VAL A 608 -28.75 -18.11 -5.41
C VAL A 608 -30.23 -18.03 -5.72
N GLY A 609 -30.65 -18.69 -6.79
CA GLY A 609 -32.07 -18.73 -7.21
C GLY A 609 -32.48 -17.45 -7.92
N ASP A 610 -33.80 -17.24 -7.95
CA ASP A 610 -34.48 -16.18 -8.73
C ASP A 610 -35.18 -15.13 -7.86
N GLY A 611 -34.88 -15.08 -6.57
CA GLY A 611 -35.49 -14.16 -5.59
C GLY A 611 -36.82 -14.64 -5.02
N THR A 612 -37.36 -15.78 -5.50
CA THR A 612 -38.62 -16.38 -4.92
C THR A 612 -38.32 -17.36 -3.81
N THR A 613 -37.09 -17.87 -3.76
CA THR A 613 -36.66 -18.90 -2.82
C THR A 613 -35.79 -18.28 -1.71
N THR A 614 -35.96 -18.78 -0.48
CA THR A 614 -35.18 -18.39 0.69
C THR A 614 -34.18 -19.49 1.08
N GLY A 615 -33.04 -19.14 1.64
CA GLY A 615 -31.98 -20.06 2.01
C GLY A 615 -30.87 -20.17 0.96
N GLY A 616 -29.80 -20.94 1.25
CA GLY A 616 -28.64 -21.02 0.39
C GLY A 616 -27.97 -19.65 0.22
N GLY A 617 -27.69 -19.28 -1.02
CA GLY A 617 -27.12 -17.99 -1.42
C GLY A 617 -28.11 -16.90 -1.76
N SER A 618 -29.40 -17.07 -1.47
CA SER A 618 -30.48 -16.18 -1.93
C SER A 618 -30.33 -14.72 -1.48
N ASN A 619 -29.59 -14.46 -0.40
CA ASN A 619 -29.30 -13.11 0.06
C ASN A 619 -28.29 -12.35 -0.84
N ALA A 620 -27.60 -13.05 -1.76
CA ALA A 620 -26.78 -12.43 -2.80
C ALA A 620 -27.60 -12.10 -4.08
N TYR A 621 -28.89 -12.43 -4.11
CA TYR A 621 -29.75 -12.16 -5.26
C TYR A 621 -29.87 -10.64 -5.52
N VAL A 622 -29.73 -10.24 -6.76
CA VAL A 622 -29.98 -8.88 -7.25
C VAL A 622 -30.98 -8.97 -8.41
N ALA A 623 -32.10 -8.26 -8.27
CA ALA A 623 -33.16 -8.27 -9.30
C ALA A 623 -32.61 -7.80 -10.65
N GLY A 624 -32.97 -8.52 -11.71
CA GLY A 624 -32.52 -8.23 -13.08
C GLY A 624 -31.21 -8.89 -13.47
N TYR A 625 -30.54 -9.58 -12.56
CA TYR A 625 -29.26 -10.25 -12.87
C TYR A 625 -29.28 -11.74 -12.58
N ARG A 626 -28.63 -12.51 -13.44
CA ARG A 626 -28.40 -13.94 -13.22
C ARG A 626 -27.12 -14.10 -12.40
N ILE A 627 -27.27 -14.47 -11.13
CA ILE A 627 -26.14 -14.61 -10.21
C ILE A 627 -26.01 -16.07 -9.82
N GLY A 628 -24.80 -16.62 -9.97
CA GLY A 628 -24.43 -17.90 -9.37
C GLY A 628 -23.58 -17.67 -8.14
N GLY A 629 -23.72 -18.49 -7.09
CA GLY A 629 -22.91 -18.26 -5.90
C GLY A 629 -22.69 -19.50 -5.05
N LYS A 630 -21.87 -19.34 -4.01
CA LYS A 630 -21.68 -20.34 -2.94
C LYS A 630 -21.23 -19.70 -1.64
N SER A 631 -21.96 -20.03 -0.58
CA SER A 631 -21.67 -19.64 0.80
C SER A 631 -20.64 -20.60 1.44
N GLY A 632 -19.75 -20.06 2.27
CA GLY A 632 -18.75 -20.82 2.99
C GLY A 632 -18.64 -20.40 4.45
N THR A 633 -19.10 -21.25 5.36
CA THR A 633 -18.83 -21.12 6.79
C THR A 633 -17.82 -22.19 7.18
N SER A 634 -16.65 -21.81 7.69
CA SER A 634 -15.59 -22.73 8.09
C SER A 634 -15.15 -22.48 9.51
N GLU A 635 -14.75 -23.54 10.20
CA GLU A 635 -14.23 -23.48 11.56
C GLU A 635 -12.71 -23.33 11.52
N GLN A 636 -12.16 -22.45 12.33
CA GLN A 636 -10.73 -22.24 12.53
C GLN A 636 -10.19 -23.25 13.55
N LEU A 637 -9.92 -24.47 13.08
CA LEU A 637 -9.56 -25.60 13.94
C LEU A 637 -8.23 -25.45 14.67
N ASN A 638 -7.36 -24.56 14.24
CA ASN A 638 -6.02 -24.31 14.77
C ASN A 638 -5.91 -23.02 15.60
N MET A 639 -7.02 -22.32 15.81
CA MET A 639 -7.09 -21.15 16.68
C MET A 639 -7.71 -21.50 18.05
N GLU A 640 -7.47 -20.65 19.04
CA GLU A 640 -8.17 -20.74 20.31
C GLU A 640 -9.68 -20.63 20.11
N ARG A 641 -10.42 -21.40 20.93
CA ARG A 641 -11.86 -21.33 20.91
C ARG A 641 -12.35 -20.03 21.53
N ARG A 642 -13.53 -19.59 21.12
CA ARG A 642 -14.22 -18.47 21.76
C ARG A 642 -14.54 -18.78 23.23
N ALA A 643 -14.86 -17.77 24.02
CA ALA A 643 -15.19 -17.90 25.44
C ALA A 643 -16.40 -18.82 25.71
N ASP A 644 -17.29 -18.98 24.75
CA ASP A 644 -18.43 -19.91 24.79
C ASP A 644 -18.06 -21.37 24.47
N GLY A 645 -16.80 -21.63 24.12
CA GLY A 645 -16.26 -22.94 23.78
C GLY A 645 -16.43 -23.32 22.30
N ASP A 646 -17.05 -22.47 21.47
CA ASP A 646 -17.17 -22.71 20.03
C ASP A 646 -15.89 -22.35 19.26
N TYR A 647 -15.72 -22.88 18.05
CA TYR A 647 -14.59 -22.48 17.20
C TYR A 647 -14.81 -21.08 16.63
N LYS A 648 -13.74 -20.30 16.49
CA LYS A 648 -13.73 -19.12 15.63
C LYS A 648 -14.08 -19.55 14.21
N LYS A 649 -14.82 -18.72 13.48
CA LYS A 649 -15.35 -19.07 12.15
C LYS A 649 -14.97 -18.05 11.10
N VAL A 650 -14.90 -18.50 9.86
CA VAL A 650 -14.80 -17.62 8.68
C VAL A 650 -16.09 -17.69 7.92
N ALA A 651 -16.74 -16.56 7.72
CA ALA A 651 -17.90 -16.41 6.85
C ALA A 651 -17.43 -15.86 5.49
N SER A 652 -17.66 -16.63 4.42
CA SER A 652 -17.29 -16.19 3.06
C SER A 652 -18.40 -16.45 2.05
N PHE A 653 -18.39 -15.68 0.96
CA PHE A 653 -19.29 -15.89 -0.18
C PHE A 653 -18.58 -15.60 -1.49
N ALA A 654 -18.72 -16.49 -2.47
CA ALA A 654 -18.28 -16.29 -3.83
C ALA A 654 -19.47 -16.21 -4.77
N ALA A 655 -19.55 -15.16 -5.58
CA ALA A 655 -20.58 -15.02 -6.61
C ALA A 655 -19.94 -14.81 -7.99
N ILE A 656 -20.63 -15.30 -9.01
CA ILE A 656 -20.30 -15.10 -10.43
C ILE A 656 -21.44 -14.38 -11.14
N LEU A 657 -21.09 -13.51 -12.07
CA LEU A 657 -22.04 -12.67 -12.79
C LEU A 657 -21.58 -12.39 -14.22
N PRO A 658 -22.48 -12.47 -15.25
CA PRO A 658 -23.76 -13.20 -15.24
C PRO A 658 -23.53 -14.72 -15.16
N ALA A 659 -24.40 -15.49 -14.49
CA ALA A 659 -24.17 -16.91 -14.24
C ALA A 659 -24.06 -17.77 -15.51
N ASN A 660 -24.73 -17.38 -16.60
CA ASN A 660 -24.71 -18.10 -17.89
C ASN A 660 -23.42 -17.91 -18.70
N ASP A 661 -22.76 -16.75 -18.59
CA ASP A 661 -21.46 -16.45 -19.22
C ASP A 661 -20.66 -15.49 -18.31
N PRO A 662 -20.07 -16.00 -17.24
CA PRO A 662 -19.47 -15.15 -16.22
C PRO A 662 -18.38 -14.23 -16.76
N GLU A 663 -18.49 -12.94 -16.40
CA GLU A 663 -17.51 -11.91 -16.65
C GLU A 663 -16.69 -11.63 -15.40
N ILE A 664 -17.38 -11.51 -14.24
CA ILE A 664 -16.74 -11.23 -12.97
C ILE A 664 -17.09 -12.28 -11.90
N LEU A 665 -16.15 -12.43 -10.99
CA LEU A 665 -16.32 -13.09 -9.69
C LEU A 665 -16.19 -12.03 -8.60
N VAL A 666 -17.15 -12.02 -7.65
CA VAL A 666 -17.12 -11.20 -6.43
C VAL A 666 -16.98 -12.13 -5.24
N TYR A 667 -15.96 -11.93 -4.45
CA TYR A 667 -15.65 -12.72 -3.26
C TYR A 667 -15.55 -11.82 -2.05
N VAL A 668 -16.21 -12.21 -0.95
CA VAL A 668 -16.12 -11.54 0.36
C VAL A 668 -15.82 -12.57 1.44
N MET A 669 -14.96 -12.22 2.37
CA MET A 669 -14.59 -13.02 3.54
C MET A 669 -14.59 -12.13 4.78
N LEU A 670 -15.25 -12.57 5.83
CA LEU A 670 -15.28 -12.00 7.17
C LEU A 670 -14.70 -13.06 8.12
N ASP A 671 -13.57 -12.79 8.73
CA ASP A 671 -12.87 -13.74 9.58
C ASP A 671 -13.11 -13.41 11.04
N ASP A 672 -13.67 -14.39 11.73
CA ASP A 672 -14.12 -14.31 13.11
C ASP A 672 -15.20 -13.23 13.36
N PRO A 673 -16.33 -13.27 12.61
CA PRO A 673 -17.45 -12.39 12.90
C PRO A 673 -18.08 -12.77 14.23
N ASN A 674 -18.14 -11.83 15.17
CA ASN A 674 -18.74 -11.99 16.49
C ASN A 674 -20.17 -11.41 16.50
N ASN A 675 -21.01 -11.88 15.57
CA ASN A 675 -22.41 -11.48 15.51
C ASN A 675 -23.22 -12.30 16.51
N ALA A 676 -23.88 -11.63 17.45
CA ALA A 676 -24.64 -12.25 18.53
C ALA A 676 -25.79 -13.19 18.06
N HIS A 677 -26.16 -13.17 16.79
CA HIS A 677 -27.36 -13.85 16.29
C HIS A 677 -27.07 -14.96 15.29
N THR A 678 -25.92 -14.94 14.61
CA THR A 678 -25.63 -15.92 13.58
C THR A 678 -24.17 -15.92 13.16
N ASP A 679 -23.67 -17.11 12.79
CA ASP A 679 -22.36 -17.29 12.14
C ASP A 679 -22.50 -17.67 10.66
N TYR A 680 -23.72 -17.73 10.14
CA TYR A 680 -23.95 -18.25 8.79
C TYR A 680 -23.56 -17.24 7.71
N SER A 681 -22.61 -17.59 6.89
CA SER A 681 -22.13 -16.78 5.75
C SER A 681 -23.22 -16.37 4.76
N SER A 682 -24.26 -17.18 4.62
CA SER A 682 -25.44 -16.81 3.81
C SER A 682 -26.20 -15.59 4.35
N ILE A 683 -26.01 -15.25 5.63
CA ILE A 683 -26.60 -14.09 6.29
C ILE A 683 -25.58 -12.96 6.42
N LEU A 684 -24.30 -13.27 6.67
CA LEU A 684 -23.25 -12.29 6.93
C LEU A 684 -22.57 -11.81 5.65
N ALA A 685 -22.09 -12.72 4.80
CA ALA A 685 -21.27 -12.38 3.62
C ALA A 685 -22.08 -12.28 2.30
N ALA A 686 -23.13 -13.10 2.12
CA ALA A 686 -23.91 -13.09 0.88
C ALA A 686 -24.59 -11.75 0.59
N PRO A 687 -25.20 -11.04 1.58
CA PRO A 687 -25.80 -9.72 1.33
C PRO A 687 -24.76 -8.68 0.92
N VAL A 688 -23.56 -8.73 1.48
CA VAL A 688 -22.44 -7.82 1.14
C VAL A 688 -22.10 -7.96 -0.34
N VAL A 689 -21.97 -9.21 -0.81
CA VAL A 689 -21.76 -9.51 -2.24
C VAL A 689 -22.93 -9.01 -3.08
N GLY A 690 -24.18 -9.23 -2.65
CA GLY A 690 -25.36 -8.72 -3.35
C GLY A 690 -25.38 -7.20 -3.45
N ASN A 691 -24.99 -6.48 -2.39
CA ASN A 691 -24.88 -5.03 -2.39
C ASN A 691 -23.78 -4.55 -3.34
N ILE A 692 -22.60 -5.14 -3.27
CA ILE A 692 -21.50 -4.84 -4.22
C ILE A 692 -22.01 -5.04 -5.65
N ILE A 693 -22.55 -6.21 -5.99
CA ILE A 693 -23.04 -6.50 -7.35
C ILE A 693 -24.07 -5.48 -7.80
N SER A 694 -24.98 -5.07 -6.92
CA SER A 694 -26.05 -4.14 -7.29
C SER A 694 -25.57 -2.77 -7.76
N GLU A 695 -24.38 -2.34 -7.32
CA GLU A 695 -23.79 -1.07 -7.72
C GLU A 695 -22.78 -1.25 -8.86
N ILE A 696 -21.93 -2.30 -8.80
CA ILE A 696 -20.89 -2.47 -9.83
C ILE A 696 -21.41 -3.07 -11.13
N ALA A 697 -22.43 -3.92 -11.11
CA ALA A 697 -22.90 -4.58 -12.32
C ALA A 697 -23.44 -3.60 -13.38
N PRO A 698 -24.29 -2.62 -13.02
CA PRO A 698 -24.72 -1.59 -13.97
C PRO A 698 -23.56 -0.68 -14.41
N TYR A 699 -22.64 -0.35 -13.51
CA TYR A 699 -21.46 0.44 -13.83
C TYR A 699 -20.56 -0.26 -14.86
N LEU A 700 -20.32 -1.55 -14.68
CA LEU A 700 -19.52 -2.38 -15.62
C LEU A 700 -20.27 -2.72 -16.91
N GLY A 701 -21.52 -2.28 -17.07
CA GLY A 701 -22.35 -2.56 -18.25
C GLY A 701 -22.75 -4.02 -18.39
N ILE A 702 -22.77 -4.78 -17.29
CA ILE A 702 -23.18 -6.18 -17.32
C ILE A 702 -24.65 -6.27 -17.65
N ALA A 703 -24.98 -7.03 -18.70
CA ALA A 703 -26.33 -7.14 -19.22
C ALA A 703 -27.30 -7.76 -18.19
N THR A 704 -28.48 -7.16 -18.07
CA THR A 704 -29.58 -7.74 -17.32
C THR A 704 -30.19 -8.93 -18.05
N ASP A 705 -30.91 -9.80 -17.33
CA ASP A 705 -31.56 -10.97 -17.93
C ASP A 705 -32.91 -10.67 -18.64
N GLY A 706 -33.31 -9.40 -18.62
CA GLY A 706 -34.58 -8.96 -19.25
C GLY A 706 -35.87 -9.56 -18.63
N ILE A 707 -35.77 -10.30 -17.51
CA ILE A 707 -36.92 -10.90 -16.84
C ILE A 707 -37.50 -9.89 -15.85
N ASP A 708 -38.77 -9.52 -16.04
CA ASP A 708 -39.47 -8.70 -15.07
C ASP A 708 -39.82 -9.52 -13.80
N ARG A 709 -39.11 -9.19 -12.71
CA ARG A 709 -39.31 -9.77 -11.38
C ARG A 709 -39.98 -8.81 -10.40
N SER A 710 -40.61 -7.76 -10.89
CA SER A 710 -41.37 -6.81 -10.05
C SER A 710 -42.47 -7.46 -9.24
N GLN A 711 -42.91 -8.64 -9.66
CA GLN A 711 -43.92 -9.46 -8.96
C GLN A 711 -43.37 -10.21 -7.74
N ASN A 712 -42.07 -10.34 -7.58
CA ASN A 712 -41.47 -10.98 -6.42
C ASN A 712 -41.45 -10.00 -5.23
N THR A 713 -42.55 -9.95 -4.51
CA THR A 713 -42.72 -8.99 -3.41
C THR A 713 -42.51 -9.61 -2.04
N VAL A 714 -41.93 -8.81 -1.13
CA VAL A 714 -41.66 -9.19 0.25
C VAL A 714 -42.25 -8.14 1.20
N LYS A 715 -42.76 -8.57 2.35
CA LYS A 715 -43.18 -7.63 3.40
C LYS A 715 -42.01 -7.18 4.24
N VAL A 716 -41.83 -5.88 4.35
CA VAL A 716 -40.80 -5.24 5.17
C VAL A 716 -41.00 -5.57 6.65
N PRO A 717 -40.03 -6.14 7.35
CA PRO A 717 -40.15 -6.44 8.79
C PRO A 717 -40.15 -5.17 9.63
N ASN A 718 -40.67 -5.25 10.86
CA ASN A 718 -40.54 -4.16 11.83
C ASN A 718 -39.16 -4.21 12.48
N LEU A 719 -38.40 -3.18 12.26
CA LEU A 719 -37.01 -3.04 12.73
C LEU A 719 -36.85 -1.98 13.81
N VAL A 720 -37.83 -1.09 13.97
CA VAL A 720 -37.76 -0.04 14.99
C VAL A 720 -37.65 -0.65 16.38
N GLY A 721 -36.72 -0.18 17.17
CA GLY A 721 -36.37 -0.70 18.49
C GLY A 721 -35.39 -1.87 18.49
N LYS A 722 -34.93 -2.33 17.31
CA LYS A 722 -33.91 -3.36 17.22
C LYS A 722 -32.51 -2.71 17.12
N GLU A 723 -31.53 -3.39 17.66
CA GLU A 723 -30.15 -3.06 17.38
C GLU A 723 -29.84 -3.21 15.89
N TRP A 724 -28.89 -2.43 15.38
CA TRP A 724 -28.49 -2.41 13.98
C TRP A 724 -28.16 -3.81 13.43
N SER A 725 -27.34 -4.59 14.14
CA SER A 725 -27.00 -5.96 13.77
C SER A 725 -28.23 -6.88 13.63
N ASN A 726 -29.17 -6.76 14.53
CA ASN A 726 -30.45 -7.51 14.49
C ASN A 726 -31.33 -7.09 13.33
N ALA A 727 -31.36 -5.81 13.01
CA ALA A 727 -32.09 -5.26 11.89
C ALA A 727 -31.53 -5.80 10.56
N GLN A 728 -30.24 -5.84 10.39
CA GLN A 728 -29.56 -6.39 9.22
C GLN A 728 -29.91 -7.87 9.01
N VAL A 729 -29.76 -8.70 10.03
CA VAL A 729 -30.16 -10.13 9.97
C VAL A 729 -31.61 -10.28 9.57
N SER A 730 -32.49 -9.46 10.15
CA SER A 730 -33.93 -9.51 9.83
C SER A 730 -34.24 -9.16 8.37
N LEU A 731 -33.52 -8.20 7.78
CA LEU A 731 -33.64 -7.81 6.38
C LEU A 731 -33.02 -8.85 5.45
N ASN A 732 -31.83 -9.31 5.76
CA ASN A 732 -31.10 -10.28 4.95
C ASN A 732 -31.86 -11.60 4.82
N THR A 733 -32.52 -12.08 5.89
CA THR A 733 -33.38 -13.27 5.85
C THR A 733 -34.66 -13.11 5.00
N LYS A 734 -34.97 -11.86 4.62
CA LYS A 734 -36.11 -11.52 3.75
C LYS A 734 -35.67 -11.09 2.34
N CYS A 735 -34.38 -11.27 2.00
CA CYS A 735 -33.83 -10.81 0.72
C CYS A 735 -34.08 -9.31 0.48
N LEU A 736 -34.00 -8.49 1.55
CA LEU A 736 -34.08 -7.04 1.50
C LEU A 736 -32.68 -6.47 1.81
N LYS A 737 -32.33 -5.41 1.13
CA LYS A 737 -31.09 -4.65 1.39
C LYS A 737 -31.30 -3.68 2.54
N HIS A 738 -30.22 -3.19 3.09
CA HIS A 738 -30.26 -2.18 4.14
C HIS A 738 -29.22 -1.10 3.86
N GLN A 739 -29.51 0.11 4.28
CA GLN A 739 -28.57 1.23 4.30
C GLN A 739 -28.81 2.05 5.56
N LEU A 740 -27.75 2.27 6.33
CA LEU A 740 -27.77 3.20 7.46
C LEU A 740 -27.67 4.62 6.90
N VAL A 741 -28.56 5.50 7.34
CA VAL A 741 -28.50 6.92 6.99
C VAL A 741 -27.77 7.64 8.11
N GLU A 742 -26.73 8.35 7.77
CA GLU A 742 -25.74 9.07 8.57
C GLU A 742 -26.03 9.16 10.09
N SER A 743 -25.15 8.56 10.89
CA SER A 743 -25.17 8.63 12.34
C SER A 743 -23.83 9.15 12.80
N GLU A 744 -23.83 10.19 13.65
CA GLU A 744 -22.60 10.70 14.31
C GLU A 744 -22.18 9.84 15.52
N SER A 745 -22.95 8.82 15.89
CA SER A 745 -22.71 7.98 17.05
C SER A 745 -22.04 6.65 16.70
N ASP A 746 -21.41 6.01 17.69
CA ASP A 746 -20.84 4.65 17.56
C ASP A 746 -21.90 3.65 17.06
N GLN A 747 -21.68 3.14 15.84
CA GLN A 747 -22.69 2.37 15.12
C GLN A 747 -22.94 0.97 15.69
N THR A 748 -22.04 0.41 16.49
CA THR A 748 -22.10 -0.98 16.96
C THR A 748 -23.25 -1.29 17.91
N ALA A 749 -23.64 -0.32 18.75
CA ALA A 749 -24.75 -0.43 19.70
C ALA A 749 -25.97 0.39 19.28
N ALA A 750 -25.99 0.92 18.05
CA ALA A 750 -27.04 1.80 17.58
C ALA A 750 -28.39 1.07 17.45
N VAL A 751 -29.45 1.65 18.00
CA VAL A 751 -30.82 1.12 17.91
C VAL A 751 -31.56 1.84 16.80
N VAL A 752 -32.24 1.09 15.94
CA VAL A 752 -33.05 1.64 14.85
C VAL A 752 -34.22 2.44 15.45
N THR A 753 -34.22 3.73 15.22
CA THR A 753 -35.27 4.66 15.67
C THR A 753 -36.37 4.85 14.62
N TYR A 754 -36.00 4.70 13.32
CA TYR A 754 -36.92 4.85 12.20
C TYR A 754 -36.46 4.00 11.01
N GLN A 755 -37.44 3.57 10.19
CA GLN A 755 -37.14 2.81 8.96
C GLN A 755 -38.04 3.30 7.82
N TYR A 756 -37.52 3.25 6.60
CA TYR A 756 -38.27 3.49 5.39
C TYR A 756 -37.78 2.62 4.23
N PRO A 757 -38.62 1.93 3.47
CA PRO A 757 -40.08 1.80 3.62
C PRO A 757 -40.53 1.25 4.98
N HIS A 758 -41.77 1.63 5.39
CA HIS A 758 -42.34 1.29 6.71
C HIS A 758 -42.54 -0.22 6.90
N ALA A 759 -42.54 -0.65 8.15
CA ALA A 759 -42.88 -2.01 8.53
C ALA A 759 -44.26 -2.42 7.94
N GLY A 760 -44.30 -3.63 7.35
CA GLY A 760 -45.52 -4.16 6.70
C GLY A 760 -45.71 -3.70 5.26
N ALA A 761 -44.97 -2.73 4.75
CA ALA A 761 -44.98 -2.38 3.34
C ALA A 761 -44.65 -3.60 2.47
N THR A 762 -45.32 -3.76 1.33
CA THR A 762 -44.97 -4.78 0.34
C THR A 762 -44.10 -4.16 -0.73
N VAL A 763 -42.88 -4.63 -0.82
CA VAL A 763 -41.84 -4.12 -1.75
C VAL A 763 -41.25 -5.24 -2.57
N ALA A 764 -40.60 -4.91 -3.69
CA ALA A 764 -39.86 -5.91 -4.48
C ALA A 764 -38.75 -6.54 -3.67
N SER A 765 -38.42 -7.79 -3.92
CA SER A 765 -37.21 -8.43 -3.39
C SER A 765 -35.98 -7.62 -3.81
N GLY A 766 -35.00 -7.44 -2.91
CA GLY A 766 -33.83 -6.62 -3.17
C GLY A 766 -34.02 -5.10 -2.92
N THR A 767 -35.25 -4.67 -2.52
CA THR A 767 -35.48 -3.26 -2.12
C THR A 767 -34.59 -2.87 -0.94
N THR A 768 -33.96 -1.69 -1.01
CA THR A 768 -33.17 -1.14 0.09
C THR A 768 -34.09 -0.51 1.15
N ILE A 769 -33.90 -0.94 2.39
CA ILE A 769 -34.57 -0.37 3.57
C ILE A 769 -33.60 0.58 4.25
N TYR A 770 -33.95 1.85 4.27
CA TYR A 770 -33.15 2.88 4.93
C TYR A 770 -33.44 2.88 6.43
N LEU A 771 -32.42 2.79 7.24
CA LEU A 771 -32.51 2.70 8.68
C LEU A 771 -31.86 3.92 9.31
N TYR A 772 -32.48 4.45 10.36
CA TYR A 772 -32.05 5.61 11.10
C TYR A 772 -31.84 5.21 12.56
N THR A 773 -30.75 5.61 13.17
CA THR A 773 -30.40 5.25 14.55
C THR A 773 -30.47 6.43 15.50
N ASP A 774 -30.46 7.64 14.98
CA ASP A 774 -30.61 8.87 15.75
C ASP A 774 -32.05 9.46 15.63
N THR A 775 -32.27 10.62 16.24
CA THR A 775 -33.55 11.31 16.12
C THR A 775 -33.78 11.67 14.65
N TYR A 776 -34.75 11.03 14.03
CA TYR A 776 -35.06 11.23 12.63
C TYR A 776 -35.33 12.71 12.32
N SER A 777 -34.50 13.33 11.51
CA SER A 777 -34.61 14.73 11.09
C SER A 777 -35.27 14.93 9.71
N GLY A 778 -35.79 13.85 9.10
CA GLY A 778 -36.44 13.88 7.79
C GLY A 778 -35.46 14.04 6.63
N SER A 779 -34.58 13.03 6.41
CA SER A 779 -33.72 13.01 5.22
C SER A 779 -34.55 12.91 3.95
N HIS A 780 -34.63 13.98 3.19
CA HIS A 780 -35.31 14.07 1.89
C HIS A 780 -34.29 14.18 0.77
N THR A 781 -34.69 13.75 -0.41
CA THR A 781 -33.91 13.84 -1.64
C THR A 781 -34.83 14.30 -2.78
N GLU A 782 -34.25 14.91 -3.80
CA GLU A 782 -34.96 15.33 -4.99
C GLU A 782 -35.06 14.17 -5.98
N VAL A 783 -36.27 13.95 -6.51
CA VAL A 783 -36.52 12.89 -7.49
C VAL A 783 -35.93 13.29 -8.84
N PRO A 784 -34.97 12.51 -9.41
CA PRO A 784 -34.42 12.81 -10.71
C PRO A 784 -35.44 12.59 -11.84
N ASP A 785 -35.30 13.33 -12.94
CA ASP A 785 -36.07 13.05 -14.16
C ASP A 785 -35.46 11.87 -14.91
N VAL A 786 -36.19 10.77 -14.92
CA VAL A 786 -35.75 9.55 -15.59
C VAL A 786 -36.57 9.27 -16.89
N SER A 787 -37.39 10.21 -17.32
CA SER A 787 -38.19 10.07 -18.54
C SER A 787 -37.33 9.88 -19.79
N GLY A 788 -37.70 8.95 -20.66
CA GLY A 788 -36.95 8.63 -21.89
C GLY A 788 -35.62 7.90 -21.69
N LYS A 789 -35.24 7.56 -20.43
CA LYS A 789 -34.06 6.77 -20.14
C LYS A 789 -34.36 5.29 -20.26
N SER A 790 -33.32 4.44 -20.46
CA SER A 790 -33.52 3.00 -20.29
C SER A 790 -33.86 2.67 -18.83
N ALA A 791 -34.57 1.58 -18.58
CA ALA A 791 -34.94 1.16 -17.23
C ALA A 791 -33.71 1.02 -16.30
N ASP A 792 -32.59 0.54 -16.81
CA ASP A 792 -31.37 0.36 -16.05
C ASP A 792 -30.71 1.70 -15.68
N PHE A 793 -30.65 2.64 -16.62
CA PHE A 793 -30.10 3.96 -16.33
C PHE A 793 -31.00 4.75 -15.37
N ALA A 794 -32.31 4.62 -15.51
CA ALA A 794 -33.27 5.21 -14.58
C ALA A 794 -33.11 4.64 -13.16
N ARG A 795 -32.88 3.32 -13.04
CA ARG A 795 -32.62 2.66 -11.75
C ARG A 795 -31.36 3.20 -11.10
N GLN A 796 -30.28 3.39 -11.88
CA GLN A 796 -29.03 3.98 -11.39
C GLN A 796 -29.24 5.41 -10.86
N MET A 797 -29.92 6.26 -11.64
CA MET A 797 -30.20 7.64 -11.24
C MET A 797 -31.03 7.71 -9.94
N LEU A 798 -32.03 6.86 -9.83
CA LEU A 798 -32.87 6.78 -8.62
C LEU A 798 -32.08 6.27 -7.42
N THR A 799 -31.27 5.21 -7.60
CA THR A 799 -30.40 4.67 -6.55
C THR A 799 -29.38 5.70 -6.08
N ALA A 800 -28.71 6.41 -6.99
CA ALA A 800 -27.77 7.49 -6.65
C ALA A 800 -28.44 8.63 -5.86
N ALA A 801 -29.73 8.88 -6.12
CA ALA A 801 -30.53 9.82 -5.32
C ALA A 801 -31.03 9.24 -3.97
N GLY A 802 -30.66 7.99 -3.64
CA GLY A 802 -31.14 7.34 -2.41
C GLY A 802 -32.60 6.88 -2.47
N LEU A 803 -33.10 6.59 -3.67
CA LEU A 803 -34.47 6.15 -3.93
C LEU A 803 -34.48 4.69 -4.40
N ASN A 804 -35.57 3.97 -4.11
CA ASN A 804 -35.80 2.64 -4.66
C ASN A 804 -36.55 2.74 -6.00
N CYS A 805 -36.22 1.86 -6.93
CA CYS A 805 -36.85 1.81 -8.26
C CYS A 805 -37.66 0.52 -8.41
N GLN A 806 -38.90 0.67 -8.83
CA GLN A 806 -39.74 -0.45 -9.30
C GLN A 806 -40.06 -0.25 -10.78
N VAL A 807 -39.78 -1.26 -11.61
CA VAL A 807 -40.08 -1.20 -13.05
C VAL A 807 -41.46 -1.86 -13.31
N ALA A 808 -42.30 -1.18 -14.03
CA ALA A 808 -43.55 -1.69 -14.57
C ALA A 808 -43.54 -1.62 -16.11
N GLY A 809 -44.08 -2.65 -16.76
CA GLY A 809 -44.07 -2.75 -18.23
C GLY A 809 -42.82 -3.46 -18.79
N ASP A 810 -42.42 -3.10 -20.00
CA ASP A 810 -41.26 -3.74 -20.67
C ASP A 810 -39.96 -3.21 -20.08
N SER A 811 -39.25 -4.05 -19.31
CA SER A 811 -37.95 -3.70 -18.70
C SER A 811 -36.81 -3.45 -19.70
N ALA A 812 -36.97 -3.87 -20.98
CA ALA A 812 -36.05 -3.54 -22.07
C ALA A 812 -36.40 -2.22 -22.77
N GLY A 813 -37.55 -1.63 -22.44
CA GLY A 813 -38.04 -0.40 -23.03
C GLY A 813 -37.46 0.86 -22.37
N THR A 814 -37.98 2.02 -22.80
CA THR A 814 -37.63 3.31 -22.20
C THR A 814 -38.72 3.78 -21.24
N VAL A 815 -38.33 4.52 -20.20
CA VAL A 815 -39.24 5.09 -19.22
C VAL A 815 -40.21 6.05 -19.87
N GLN A 816 -41.50 5.74 -19.82
CA GLN A 816 -42.59 6.59 -20.33
C GLN A 816 -43.14 7.51 -19.23
N SER A 817 -43.11 7.04 -17.98
CA SER A 817 -43.56 7.82 -16.82
C SER A 817 -42.94 7.30 -15.52
N GLN A 818 -42.90 8.17 -14.52
CA GLN A 818 -42.47 7.86 -13.14
C GLN A 818 -43.56 8.25 -12.14
N SER A 819 -43.70 7.48 -11.03
CA SER A 819 -44.79 7.69 -10.04
C SER A 819 -44.63 8.98 -9.25
N GLU A 820 -43.39 9.37 -8.97
CA GLU A 820 -43.07 10.62 -8.29
C GLU A 820 -42.59 11.65 -9.31
N ALA A 821 -43.07 12.89 -9.20
CA ALA A 821 -42.70 13.94 -10.16
C ALA A 821 -41.20 14.31 -10.07
N ALA A 822 -40.56 14.48 -11.22
CA ALA A 822 -39.20 14.98 -11.26
C ALA A 822 -39.06 16.33 -10.54
N GLY A 823 -38.01 16.52 -9.75
CA GLY A 823 -37.80 17.70 -8.92
C GLY A 823 -38.62 17.75 -7.62
N SER A 824 -39.51 16.76 -7.36
CA SER A 824 -40.19 16.68 -6.06
C SER A 824 -39.26 16.22 -4.96
N SER A 825 -39.42 16.82 -3.76
CA SER A 825 -38.68 16.39 -2.56
C SER A 825 -39.40 15.27 -1.90
N VAL A 826 -38.81 14.09 -1.87
CA VAL A 826 -39.38 12.89 -1.24
C VAL A 826 -38.42 12.31 -0.20
N GLN A 827 -38.90 11.47 0.66
CA GLN A 827 -38.09 10.81 1.68
C GLN A 827 -37.13 9.82 1.04
N LYS A 828 -35.87 9.78 1.48
CA LYS A 828 -34.92 8.74 1.07
C LYS A 828 -35.51 7.36 1.30
N GLY A 829 -35.34 6.46 0.33
CA GLY A 829 -35.98 5.15 0.34
C GLY A 829 -37.38 5.07 -0.31
N THR A 830 -37.94 6.19 -0.72
CA THR A 830 -39.20 6.19 -1.49
C THR A 830 -39.07 5.28 -2.71
N VAL A 831 -40.07 4.42 -2.93
CA VAL A 831 -40.13 3.55 -4.11
C VAL A 831 -40.73 4.36 -5.26
N VAL A 832 -39.94 4.66 -6.25
CA VAL A 832 -40.37 5.31 -7.49
C VAL A 832 -40.69 4.21 -8.50
N THR A 833 -41.96 4.09 -8.91
CA THR A 833 -42.34 3.17 -9.98
C THR A 833 -42.15 3.85 -11.32
N ILE A 834 -41.31 3.29 -12.17
CA ILE A 834 -41.11 3.71 -13.55
C ILE A 834 -41.90 2.80 -14.47
N THR A 835 -42.70 3.37 -15.40
CA THR A 835 -43.41 2.59 -16.41
C THR A 835 -42.61 2.66 -17.71
N CYS A 836 -42.17 1.49 -18.19
CA CYS A 836 -41.36 1.35 -19.41
C CYS A 836 -42.22 0.72 -20.54
N GLY A 837 -41.95 1.21 -21.77
CA GLY A 837 -42.66 0.70 -22.95
C GLY A 837 -41.96 1.05 -24.25
#